data_e6021393441038ec121344461ad399e8
#
_entry.id   e6021393441038ec121344461ad399e8
#
_cell.length_a   1.000
_cell.length_b   1.000
_cell.length_c   1.000
_cell.angle_alpha   90.00
_cell.angle_beta   90.00
_cell.angle_gamma   90.00
#
_symmetry.space_group_name_H-M   'P 1'
#
loop_
_entity.id
_entity.type
_entity.pdbx_description
1 polymer ?
#
loop_
_entity_poly.entity_id
_entity_poly.type
_entity_poly.pdbx_seq_one_letter_code
_entity_poly.pdbx_strand_id
1 'polypeptide(L)'
;FAMTQNNLGNAYSRLAPFSANPKQEIENAIACYRAALIVRTPELRSADCLQTGRNLGNLGFKEGLWKIAIEGYEKAIAAVETTRSWATNDDRRAEILREAMEVYSNAIQSYINLSQYDKAIALTERSRSRHLVELMASNDAYAKGDIPPEVLNYLQQYEALERRLAAERQRQKRDSENKSTSELSPLLAVGLPKAADIYKRTLQTVTELSAEKDRIWLKIRALDQVLAGTLEVQPPDFAAMQALLKDQPKTAIVSFYSTNDNTHIFVLRTTGVTIHTCEKQGYSSLQVYLREQWLKPYAARSPQWQENMEANLTEISQRLELDKLITEHLTDITELIIIPHIYLHLIPFAALPITPISKSEKYLSDRFLLRILPSCQILAFCQARDPIAIATYTTIENATDDLVMAGFECEQIAKICDIPNDRRIQGSRNANRKNVSAKLLDKTNPTHLLHASHHAGSNLDYPLESALQLANQETITLGQLLSPAWRMKELEEVFLSCCETNLTNPNTNDDILTIGTGFLCAGARGVISTLWSVNAFATALFCIFYYEERKGNEAKKGGDRPTAIYNAQKRLREFKGAELGIDQPTGIAIEDYLKQQLEALVKKSPENKKEQDQLSELIENSLSALTSQPFPFASPFYWSGFIAQGLA
;
A
#
# COMPACT_ATOMS: atom_id res chain seq x y z
N PHE A 1 17.43 30.80 32.26
CA PHE A 1 18.72 30.50 31.64
C PHE A 1 18.53 29.92 30.22
N ALA A 2 17.96 28.70 30.06
CA ALA A 2 17.90 28.04 28.77
C ALA A 2 17.12 28.83 27.69
N MET A 3 15.99 29.46 28.05
CA MET A 3 15.24 30.33 27.13
C MET A 3 16.09 31.54 26.69
N THR A 4 16.81 32.17 27.63
CA THR A 4 17.69 33.30 27.34
C THR A 4 18.82 32.86 26.40
N GLN A 5 19.45 31.71 26.66
CA GLN A 5 20.50 31.15 25.83
C GLN A 5 19.98 30.84 24.39
N ASN A 6 18.83 30.19 24.25
CA ASN A 6 18.25 29.96 22.94
C ASN A 6 17.98 31.27 22.16
N ASN A 7 17.43 32.29 22.86
CA ASN A 7 17.13 33.58 22.22
C ASN A 7 18.41 34.32 21.85
N LEU A 8 19.44 34.21 22.68
CA LEU A 8 20.77 34.81 22.38
C LEU A 8 21.42 34.11 21.18
N GLY A 9 21.29 32.76 21.09
CA GLY A 9 21.71 32.00 19.92
C GLY A 9 20.99 32.45 18.64
N ASN A 10 19.67 32.67 18.70
CA ASN A 10 18.89 33.23 17.57
C ASN A 10 19.40 34.64 17.19
N ALA A 11 19.72 35.47 18.18
CA ALA A 11 20.22 36.82 17.91
C ALA A 11 21.62 36.81 17.21
N TYR A 12 22.55 35.99 17.70
CA TYR A 12 23.85 35.81 17.05
C TYR A 12 23.72 35.22 15.64
N SER A 13 22.89 34.21 15.44
CA SER A 13 22.65 33.63 14.11
C SER A 13 22.11 34.66 13.12
N ARG A 14 21.20 35.55 13.55
CA ARG A 14 20.67 36.63 12.71
C ARG A 14 21.68 37.76 12.48
N LEU A 15 22.56 38.01 13.43
CA LEU A 15 23.60 39.04 13.35
C LEU A 15 24.74 38.63 12.39
N ALA A 16 25.05 37.33 12.31
CA ALA A 16 26.20 36.83 11.57
C ALA A 16 26.33 37.37 10.13
N PRO A 17 25.29 37.45 9.28
CA PRO A 17 25.39 37.97 7.92
C PRO A 17 25.78 39.47 7.86
N PHE A 18 25.60 40.20 8.94
CA PHE A 18 25.83 41.67 9.02
C PHE A 18 27.05 42.03 9.88
N SER A 19 27.67 41.04 10.51
CA SER A 19 28.82 41.24 11.41
C SER A 19 30.12 41.39 10.63
N ALA A 20 31.05 42.16 11.17
CA ALA A 20 32.42 42.22 10.67
C ALA A 20 33.17 40.87 10.84
N ASN A 21 32.71 40.03 11.75
CA ASN A 21 33.24 38.69 11.97
C ASN A 21 32.12 37.64 12.02
N PRO A 22 31.51 37.25 10.85
CA PRO A 22 30.40 36.30 10.79
C PRO A 22 30.71 34.97 11.47
N LYS A 23 31.94 34.47 11.34
CA LYS A 23 32.34 33.17 11.91
C LYS A 23 32.26 33.18 13.44
N GLN A 24 32.70 34.26 14.09
CA GLN A 24 32.59 34.37 15.55
C GLN A 24 31.13 34.40 16.02
N GLU A 25 30.24 35.06 15.28
CA GLU A 25 28.83 35.11 15.64
C GLU A 25 28.18 33.75 15.49
N ILE A 26 28.56 32.96 14.46
CA ILE A 26 28.10 31.57 14.29
C ILE A 26 28.60 30.70 15.45
N GLU A 27 29.87 30.81 15.85
CA GLU A 27 30.44 30.09 17.00
C GLU A 27 29.72 30.47 18.30
N ASN A 28 29.44 31.76 18.52
CA ASN A 28 28.66 32.25 19.67
C ASN A 28 27.23 31.67 19.68
N ALA A 29 26.55 31.62 18.51
CA ALA A 29 25.23 31.05 18.38
C ALA A 29 25.21 29.55 18.73
N ILE A 30 26.18 28.79 18.22
CA ILE A 30 26.33 27.34 18.52
C ILE A 30 26.55 27.15 20.02
N ALA A 31 27.44 27.92 20.64
CA ALA A 31 27.69 27.84 22.09
C ALA A 31 26.42 28.10 22.92
N CYS A 32 25.63 29.10 22.52
CA CYS A 32 24.38 29.46 23.18
C CYS A 32 23.31 28.31 23.04
N TYR A 33 23.15 27.76 21.85
CA TYR A 33 22.20 26.65 21.65
C TYR A 33 22.62 25.40 22.44
N ARG A 34 23.91 25.05 22.47
CA ARG A 34 24.43 23.94 23.27
C ARG A 34 24.17 24.18 24.77
N ALA A 35 24.42 25.41 25.27
CA ALA A 35 24.14 25.77 26.65
C ALA A 35 22.64 25.64 26.99
N ALA A 36 21.74 25.97 26.05
CA ALA A 36 20.31 25.78 26.22
C ALA A 36 19.92 24.29 26.25
N LEU A 37 20.53 23.45 25.40
CA LEU A 37 20.26 22.01 25.29
C LEU A 37 20.73 21.20 26.51
N ILE A 38 21.62 21.71 27.33
CA ILE A 38 21.98 21.10 28.63
C ILE A 38 20.74 20.98 29.54
N VAL A 39 19.86 21.98 29.49
CA VAL A 39 18.63 22.03 30.31
C VAL A 39 17.40 21.54 29.57
N ARG A 40 17.35 21.81 28.24
CA ARG A 40 16.26 21.42 27.37
C ARG A 40 16.55 20.02 26.82
N THR A 41 16.28 18.98 27.61
CA THR A 41 16.44 17.60 27.17
C THR A 41 15.11 17.03 26.62
N PRO A 42 15.15 15.97 25.81
CA PRO A 42 13.94 15.33 25.29
C PRO A 42 12.96 14.94 26.41
N GLU A 43 13.46 14.44 27.53
CA GLU A 43 12.66 13.90 28.64
C GLU A 43 12.06 15.01 29.53
N LEU A 44 12.79 16.10 29.74
CA LEU A 44 12.39 17.16 30.66
C LEU A 44 11.56 18.26 30.00
N ARG A 45 11.93 18.63 28.76
CA ARG A 45 11.35 19.73 28.00
C ARG A 45 11.35 19.45 26.49
N SER A 46 10.63 18.41 26.07
CA SER A 46 10.68 17.92 24.69
C SER A 46 10.37 19.02 23.62
N ALA A 47 9.33 19.83 23.83
CA ALA A 47 8.99 20.91 22.90
C ALA A 47 10.09 21.98 22.79
N ASP A 48 10.66 22.37 23.91
CA ASP A 48 11.78 23.30 23.94
C ASP A 48 13.07 22.71 23.36
N CYS A 49 13.30 21.39 23.60
CA CYS A 49 14.41 20.64 23.03
C CYS A 49 14.30 20.56 21.51
N LEU A 50 13.12 20.21 20.99
CA LEU A 50 12.83 20.21 19.56
C LEU A 50 13.16 21.57 18.92
N GLN A 51 12.64 22.66 19.51
CA GLN A 51 12.88 24.01 18.99
C GLN A 51 14.37 24.36 18.97
N THR A 52 15.09 24.14 20.07
CA THR A 52 16.51 24.51 20.18
C THR A 52 17.38 23.61 19.31
N GLY A 53 17.09 22.31 19.28
CA GLY A 53 17.76 21.34 18.41
C GLY A 53 17.58 21.70 16.93
N ARG A 54 16.34 22.04 16.51
CA ARG A 54 16.06 22.54 15.16
C ARG A 54 16.86 23.82 14.86
N ASN A 55 16.92 24.78 15.77
CA ASN A 55 17.68 26.02 15.56
C ASN A 55 19.18 25.76 15.37
N LEU A 56 19.79 24.91 16.20
CA LEU A 56 21.17 24.47 16.07
C LEU A 56 21.40 23.73 14.75
N GLY A 57 20.50 22.77 14.43
CA GLY A 57 20.55 22.00 13.21
C GLY A 57 20.47 22.87 11.96
N ASN A 58 19.49 23.77 11.90
CA ASN A 58 19.29 24.67 10.77
C ASN A 58 20.46 25.64 10.58
N LEU A 59 21.06 26.15 11.68
CA LEU A 59 22.28 26.96 11.60
C LEU A 59 23.41 26.13 10.99
N GLY A 60 23.68 24.94 11.52
CA GLY A 60 24.73 24.05 11.01
C GLY A 60 24.49 23.67 9.54
N PHE A 61 23.27 23.37 9.15
CA PHE A 61 22.89 23.01 7.79
C PHE A 61 23.13 24.18 6.82
N LYS A 62 22.66 25.36 7.17
CA LYS A 62 22.81 26.57 6.36
C LYS A 62 24.30 26.94 6.11
N GLU A 63 25.12 26.78 7.13
CA GLU A 63 26.54 27.11 7.07
C GLU A 63 27.44 25.97 6.57
N GLY A 64 26.85 24.81 6.14
CA GLY A 64 27.61 23.64 5.70
C GLY A 64 28.38 22.92 6.82
N LEU A 65 28.06 23.22 8.08
CA LEU A 65 28.68 22.61 9.27
C LEU A 65 27.92 21.31 9.62
N TRP A 66 28.03 20.30 8.75
CA TRP A 66 27.21 19.09 8.80
C TRP A 66 27.22 18.35 10.14
N LYS A 67 28.37 18.33 10.83
CA LYS A 67 28.47 17.73 12.19
C LYS A 67 27.62 18.50 13.21
N ILE A 68 27.58 19.82 13.13
CA ILE A 68 26.74 20.66 13.99
C ILE A 68 25.27 20.52 13.61
N ALA A 69 24.97 20.41 12.32
CA ALA A 69 23.62 20.13 11.84
C ALA A 69 23.08 18.83 12.44
N ILE A 70 23.84 17.75 12.34
CA ILE A 70 23.49 16.44 12.89
C ILE A 70 23.30 16.52 14.41
N GLU A 71 24.22 17.15 15.15
CA GLU A 71 24.11 17.32 16.60
C GLU A 71 22.76 17.96 17.00
N GLY A 72 22.38 19.03 16.30
CA GLY A 72 21.12 19.74 16.54
C GLY A 72 19.91 18.88 16.16
N TYR A 73 19.93 18.29 14.99
CA TYR A 73 18.80 17.50 14.50
C TYR A 73 18.59 16.19 15.30
N GLU A 74 19.66 15.52 15.74
CA GLU A 74 19.51 14.33 16.61
C GLU A 74 18.81 14.67 17.93
N LYS A 75 19.11 15.82 18.55
CA LYS A 75 18.39 16.30 19.74
C LYS A 75 16.92 16.60 19.44
N ALA A 76 16.67 17.22 18.28
CA ALA A 76 15.30 17.51 17.83
C ALA A 76 14.51 16.20 17.57
N ILE A 77 15.12 15.23 16.88
CA ILE A 77 14.51 13.93 16.58
C ILE A 77 14.21 13.15 17.87
N ALA A 78 15.17 13.09 18.80
CA ALA A 78 14.94 12.45 20.10
C ALA A 78 13.76 13.10 20.85
N ALA A 79 13.63 14.43 20.80
CA ALA A 79 12.49 15.13 21.39
C ALA A 79 11.16 14.82 20.68
N VAL A 80 11.15 14.69 19.36
CA VAL A 80 9.99 14.28 18.56
C VAL A 80 9.55 12.87 18.96
N GLU A 81 10.47 11.91 19.02
CA GLU A 81 10.17 10.52 19.34
C GLU A 81 9.68 10.39 20.80
N THR A 82 10.29 11.11 21.74
CA THR A 82 9.81 11.18 23.11
C THR A 82 8.40 11.77 23.19
N THR A 83 8.14 12.89 22.50
CA THR A 83 6.79 13.51 22.47
C THR A 83 5.77 12.55 21.85
N ARG A 84 6.19 11.87 20.78
CA ARG A 84 5.35 10.89 20.08
C ARG A 84 5.02 9.68 20.96
N SER A 85 5.98 9.19 21.76
CA SER A 85 5.75 8.08 22.72
C SER A 85 4.73 8.42 23.80
N TRP A 86 4.59 9.70 24.16
CA TRP A 86 3.59 10.17 25.12
C TRP A 86 2.20 10.37 24.50
N ALA A 87 2.09 10.45 23.19
CA ALA A 87 0.81 10.62 22.52
C ALA A 87 0.00 9.32 22.58
N THR A 88 -1.25 9.43 23.03
CA THR A 88 -2.17 8.30 23.31
C THR A 88 -3.11 7.99 22.15
N ASN A 89 -2.97 8.67 21.00
CA ASN A 89 -3.74 8.38 19.79
C ASN A 89 -2.88 8.51 18.53
N ASP A 90 -3.29 7.79 17.51
CA ASP A 90 -2.56 7.68 16.25
C ASP A 90 -2.48 8.99 15.48
N ASP A 91 -3.57 9.79 15.45
CA ASP A 91 -3.59 11.07 14.73
C ASP A 91 -2.57 12.05 15.31
N ARG A 92 -2.49 12.12 16.65
CA ARG A 92 -1.50 13.00 17.30
C ARG A 92 -0.09 12.51 17.07
N ARG A 93 0.15 11.18 17.07
CA ARG A 93 1.45 10.59 16.70
C ARG A 93 1.84 10.92 15.27
N ALA A 94 0.90 10.83 14.34
CA ALA A 94 1.11 11.18 12.93
C ALA A 94 1.36 12.68 12.75
N GLU A 95 0.63 13.54 13.46
CA GLU A 95 0.81 15.00 13.42
C GLU A 95 2.19 15.42 13.92
N ILE A 96 2.62 14.89 15.08
CA ILE A 96 3.95 15.18 15.65
C ILE A 96 5.06 14.82 14.67
N LEU A 97 4.95 13.65 14.00
CA LEU A 97 5.93 13.22 13.01
C LEU A 97 5.90 14.13 11.77
N ARG A 98 4.70 14.49 11.28
CA ARG A 98 4.54 15.39 10.13
C ARG A 98 5.18 16.74 10.32
N GLU A 99 5.01 17.36 11.51
CA GLU A 99 5.61 18.65 11.86
C GLU A 99 7.15 18.60 11.94
N ALA A 100 7.70 17.39 12.07
CA ALA A 100 9.15 17.18 12.20
C ALA A 100 9.83 16.66 10.92
N MET A 101 9.09 16.40 9.82
CA MET A 101 9.65 15.79 8.60
C MET A 101 10.82 16.56 8.02
N GLU A 102 10.82 17.91 8.09
CA GLU A 102 11.96 18.74 7.68
C GLU A 102 13.21 18.43 8.50
N VAL A 103 13.08 18.19 9.80
CA VAL A 103 14.20 17.85 10.69
C VAL A 103 14.83 16.52 10.28
N TYR A 104 14.00 15.50 9.99
CA TYR A 104 14.48 14.22 9.47
C TYR A 104 15.16 14.37 8.12
N SER A 105 14.52 15.07 7.19
CA SER A 105 15.04 15.30 5.84
C SER A 105 16.42 15.98 5.85
N ASN A 106 16.56 17.04 6.63
CA ASN A 106 17.82 17.78 6.73
C ASN A 106 18.91 16.98 7.48
N ALA A 107 18.54 16.18 8.47
CA ALA A 107 19.47 15.27 9.15
C ALA A 107 19.99 14.20 8.20
N ILE A 108 19.11 13.55 7.41
CA ILE A 108 19.47 12.57 6.39
C ILE A 108 20.43 13.20 5.38
N GLN A 109 20.10 14.39 4.84
CA GLN A 109 20.97 15.12 3.93
C GLN A 109 22.34 15.43 4.56
N SER A 110 22.37 15.80 5.84
CA SER A 110 23.63 16.08 6.56
C SER A 110 24.50 14.84 6.70
N TYR A 111 23.91 13.66 6.99
CA TYR A 111 24.62 12.39 7.00
C TYR A 111 25.16 12.02 5.62
N ILE A 112 24.37 12.22 4.56
CA ILE A 112 24.79 12.01 3.16
C ILE A 112 26.00 12.88 2.83
N ASN A 113 25.99 14.16 3.18
CA ASN A 113 27.07 15.10 2.95
C ASN A 113 28.37 14.73 3.70
N LEU A 114 28.28 13.92 4.77
CA LEU A 114 29.43 13.36 5.48
C LEU A 114 29.79 11.94 5.00
N SER A 115 29.13 11.42 3.96
CA SER A 115 29.26 10.03 3.46
C SER A 115 28.99 8.94 4.52
N GLN A 116 28.15 9.27 5.53
CA GLN A 116 27.67 8.33 6.56
C GLN A 116 26.33 7.69 6.13
N TYR A 117 26.40 6.91 5.05
CA TYR A 117 25.21 6.35 4.38
C TYR A 117 24.46 5.31 5.24
N ASP A 118 25.19 4.60 6.10
CA ASP A 118 24.63 3.67 7.10
C ASP A 118 23.68 4.37 8.07
N LYS A 119 24.10 5.54 8.58
CA LYS A 119 23.25 6.35 9.47
C LYS A 119 22.13 7.05 8.71
N ALA A 120 22.39 7.48 7.49
CA ALA A 120 21.37 8.11 6.66
C ALA A 120 20.21 7.15 6.38
N ILE A 121 20.48 5.92 5.92
CA ILE A 121 19.43 4.91 5.64
C ILE A 121 18.72 4.47 6.93
N ALA A 122 19.42 4.33 8.06
CA ALA A 122 18.80 4.01 9.34
C ALA A 122 17.82 5.11 9.77
N LEU A 123 18.14 6.37 9.48
CA LEU A 123 17.27 7.49 9.82
C LEU A 123 16.03 7.55 8.89
N THR A 124 16.12 7.10 7.62
CA THR A 124 14.94 6.99 6.76
C THR A 124 13.92 6.03 7.34
N GLU A 125 14.34 4.89 7.90
CA GLU A 125 13.44 3.92 8.53
C GLU A 125 12.75 4.45 9.80
N ARG A 126 13.38 5.39 10.51
CA ARG A 126 12.78 6.04 11.67
C ARG A 126 11.65 7.02 11.32
N SER A 127 11.62 7.50 10.08
CA SER A 127 10.66 8.51 9.62
C SER A 127 9.47 7.95 8.83
N ARG A 128 9.50 6.65 8.39
CA ARG A 128 8.50 6.10 7.47
C ARG A 128 7.66 4.98 8.09
N SER A 129 6.43 4.85 7.60
CA SER A 129 5.51 3.72 7.89
C SER A 129 5.35 3.41 9.39
N ARG A 130 5.51 4.39 10.25
CA ARG A 130 5.55 4.20 11.71
C ARG A 130 4.21 3.72 12.26
N HIS A 131 3.10 4.20 11.71
CA HIS A 131 1.77 3.77 12.13
C HIS A 131 1.52 2.31 11.76
N LEU A 132 1.78 1.92 10.51
CA LEU A 132 1.62 0.53 10.07
C LEU A 132 2.52 -0.43 10.87
N VAL A 133 3.77 -0.04 11.10
CA VAL A 133 4.74 -0.80 11.91
C VAL A 133 4.23 -1.04 13.33
N GLU A 134 3.68 -0.03 13.98
CA GLU A 134 3.12 -0.12 15.34
C GLU A 134 1.87 -1.00 15.40
N LEU A 135 1.00 -0.92 14.38
CA LEU A 135 -0.16 -1.80 14.24
C LEU A 135 0.25 -3.26 14.06
N MET A 136 1.25 -3.53 13.20
CA MET A 136 1.77 -4.89 13.00
C MET A 136 2.38 -5.46 14.28
N ALA A 137 3.20 -4.69 14.98
CA ALA A 137 3.82 -5.11 16.23
C ALA A 137 2.77 -5.46 17.30
N SER A 138 1.74 -4.62 17.43
CA SER A 138 0.63 -4.84 18.34
C SER A 138 -0.15 -6.11 17.99
N ASN A 139 -0.49 -6.31 16.73
CA ASN A 139 -1.21 -7.50 16.26
C ASN A 139 -0.38 -8.77 16.44
N ASP A 140 0.93 -8.73 16.20
CA ASP A 140 1.83 -9.87 16.41
C ASP A 140 2.01 -10.18 17.92
N ALA A 141 1.93 -9.17 18.79
CA ALA A 141 1.91 -9.39 20.24
C ALA A 141 0.63 -10.08 20.70
N TYR A 142 -0.55 -9.65 20.22
CA TYR A 142 -1.82 -10.33 20.49
C TYR A 142 -1.87 -11.75 19.89
N ALA A 143 -1.13 -12.02 18.84
CA ALA A 143 -1.03 -13.36 18.25
C ALA A 143 -0.37 -14.38 19.22
N LYS A 144 0.44 -13.93 20.15
CA LYS A 144 1.16 -14.76 21.15
C LYS A 144 0.38 -14.91 22.46
N GLY A 145 -0.69 -14.15 22.67
CA GLY A 145 -1.50 -14.15 23.89
C GLY A 145 -2.99 -13.98 23.61
N ASP A 146 -3.80 -13.94 24.68
CA ASP A 146 -5.23 -13.67 24.56
C ASP A 146 -5.49 -12.17 24.41
N ILE A 147 -6.47 -11.83 23.60
CA ILE A 147 -6.94 -10.45 23.49
C ILE A 147 -7.68 -10.09 24.80
N PRO A 148 -7.34 -8.97 25.48
CA PRO A 148 -7.99 -8.56 26.70
C PRO A 148 -9.52 -8.46 26.54
N PRO A 149 -10.32 -8.86 27.54
CA PRO A 149 -11.79 -8.85 27.45
C PRO A 149 -12.37 -7.47 27.11
N GLU A 150 -11.76 -6.40 27.60
CA GLU A 150 -12.17 -5.03 27.28
C GLU A 150 -11.96 -4.69 25.79
N VAL A 151 -10.83 -5.09 25.21
CA VAL A 151 -10.55 -4.94 23.78
C VAL A 151 -11.54 -5.77 22.97
N LEU A 152 -11.83 -7.02 23.36
CA LEU A 152 -12.84 -7.85 22.70
C LEU A 152 -14.21 -7.19 22.70
N ASN A 153 -14.62 -6.55 23.81
CA ASN A 153 -15.89 -5.82 23.89
C ASN A 153 -15.94 -4.66 22.88
N TYR A 154 -14.88 -3.85 22.77
CA TYR A 154 -14.84 -2.77 21.79
C TYR A 154 -14.77 -3.30 20.34
N LEU A 155 -14.07 -4.40 20.09
CA LEU A 155 -14.08 -5.06 18.79
C LEU A 155 -15.48 -5.54 18.39
N GLN A 156 -16.27 -6.07 19.32
CA GLN A 156 -17.66 -6.44 19.07
C GLN A 156 -18.55 -5.22 18.76
N GLN A 157 -18.35 -4.10 19.45
CA GLN A 157 -19.05 -2.85 19.18
C GLN A 157 -18.67 -2.30 17.78
N TYR A 158 -17.39 -2.33 17.44
CA TYR A 158 -16.89 -1.92 16.12
C TYR A 158 -17.55 -2.74 15.00
N GLU A 159 -17.56 -4.07 15.13
CA GLU A 159 -18.22 -4.97 14.18
C GLU A 159 -19.75 -4.76 14.11
N ALA A 160 -20.41 -4.40 15.20
CA ALA A 160 -21.83 -4.08 15.21
C ALA A 160 -22.11 -2.78 14.44
N LEU A 161 -21.26 -1.76 14.59
CA LEU A 161 -21.36 -0.50 13.84
C LEU A 161 -21.12 -0.70 12.35
N GLU A 162 -20.16 -1.54 11.97
CA GLU A 162 -19.93 -1.92 10.56
C GLU A 162 -21.18 -2.55 9.93
N ARG A 163 -21.84 -3.48 10.65
CA ARG A 163 -23.09 -4.09 10.17
C ARG A 163 -24.21 -3.06 10.02
N ARG A 164 -24.33 -2.12 10.94
CA ARG A 164 -25.33 -1.03 10.86
C ARG A 164 -25.04 -0.11 9.69
N LEU A 165 -23.79 0.26 9.47
CA LEU A 165 -23.35 1.07 8.31
C LEU A 165 -23.67 0.38 6.99
N ALA A 166 -23.37 -0.92 6.87
CA ALA A 166 -23.70 -1.69 5.68
C ALA A 166 -25.21 -1.70 5.41
N ALA A 167 -26.05 -1.91 6.45
CA ALA A 167 -27.50 -1.89 6.32
C ALA A 167 -28.04 -0.52 5.88
N GLU A 168 -27.44 0.57 6.38
CA GLU A 168 -27.86 1.93 6.02
C GLU A 168 -27.45 2.31 4.59
N ARG A 169 -26.24 1.92 4.16
CA ARG A 169 -25.78 2.07 2.78
C ARG A 169 -26.67 1.27 1.81
N GLN A 170 -27.11 0.07 2.20
CA GLN A 170 -28.04 -0.72 1.40
C GLN A 170 -29.42 -0.04 1.26
N ARG A 171 -29.93 0.62 2.31
CA ARG A 171 -31.16 1.44 2.23
C ARG A 171 -30.98 2.59 1.26
N GLN A 172 -29.87 3.32 1.34
CA GLN A 172 -29.59 4.43 0.42
C GLN A 172 -29.61 3.98 -1.04
N LYS A 173 -29.01 2.82 -1.35
CA LYS A 173 -28.99 2.29 -2.71
C LYS A 173 -30.40 1.95 -3.20
N ARG A 174 -31.21 1.24 -2.41
CA ARG A 174 -32.62 0.93 -2.75
C ARG A 174 -33.45 2.19 -2.98
N ASP A 175 -33.28 3.21 -2.14
CA ASP A 175 -34.00 4.47 -2.27
C ASP A 175 -33.57 5.26 -3.53
N SER A 176 -32.33 5.11 -3.98
CA SER A 176 -31.83 5.71 -5.24
C SER A 176 -32.35 4.95 -6.47
N GLU A 177 -32.38 3.61 -6.43
CA GLU A 177 -32.90 2.74 -7.50
C GLU A 177 -34.39 2.92 -7.72
N ASN A 178 -35.19 3.00 -6.65
CA ASN A 178 -36.62 3.26 -6.73
C ASN A 178 -36.95 4.64 -7.32
N LYS A 179 -36.01 5.61 -7.31
CA LYS A 179 -36.19 6.91 -7.97
C LYS A 179 -35.93 6.87 -9.47
N SER A 180 -35.04 6.00 -9.95
CA SER A 180 -34.78 5.86 -11.39
C SER A 180 -35.91 5.16 -12.14
N THR A 181 -36.76 4.41 -11.43
CA THR A 181 -37.94 3.73 -12.02
C THR A 181 -39.24 4.55 -11.91
N SER A 182 -39.23 5.68 -11.19
CA SER A 182 -40.44 6.54 -10.98
C SER A 182 -40.42 7.87 -11.73
N GLU A 183 -39.85 7.93 -12.93
CA GLU A 183 -40.15 9.03 -13.89
C GLU A 183 -41.53 8.84 -14.52
N LEU A 184 -42.56 8.74 -13.69
CA LEU A 184 -43.95 8.81 -14.11
C LEU A 184 -44.70 9.85 -13.32
N SER A 185 -44.90 10.99 -13.98
CA SER A 185 -45.89 12.04 -13.75
C SER A 185 -45.64 13.04 -12.60
N PRO A 186 -45.48 14.35 -12.92
CA PRO A 186 -45.33 15.43 -11.91
C PRO A 186 -46.61 15.76 -11.14
N LEU A 187 -47.72 15.07 -11.39
CA LEU A 187 -49.05 15.43 -10.89
C LEU A 187 -49.49 14.73 -9.59
N LEU A 188 -48.70 13.81 -9.04
CA LEU A 188 -49.08 13.09 -7.80
C LEU A 188 -48.16 13.32 -6.60
N ALA A 189 -47.32 14.35 -6.62
CA ALA A 189 -46.32 14.63 -5.56
C ALA A 189 -46.82 15.60 -4.50
N VAL A 190 -48.08 15.51 -4.08
CA VAL A 190 -48.57 16.28 -2.95
C VAL A 190 -48.75 15.36 -1.76
N GLY A 191 -47.78 15.37 -0.81
CA GLY A 191 -47.91 14.74 0.51
C GLY A 191 -46.85 13.78 1.00
N LEU A 192 -45.80 13.49 0.22
CA LEU A 192 -44.68 12.65 0.70
C LEU A 192 -43.55 13.54 1.28
N PRO A 193 -42.90 13.14 2.39
CA PRO A 193 -41.72 13.84 2.87
C PRO A 193 -40.73 13.93 1.71
N LYS A 194 -40.26 15.17 1.43
CA LYS A 194 -39.44 15.45 0.26
C LYS A 194 -38.26 14.46 0.24
N ALA A 195 -38.08 13.79 -0.87
CA ALA A 195 -36.97 12.85 -1.10
C ALA A 195 -35.59 13.40 -0.66
N ALA A 196 -35.44 14.72 -0.68
CA ALA A 196 -34.29 15.44 -0.13
C ALA A 196 -34.15 15.32 1.39
N ASP A 197 -35.25 15.25 2.15
CA ASP A 197 -35.21 15.17 3.61
C ASP A 197 -34.88 13.74 4.06
N ILE A 198 -35.36 12.73 3.33
CA ILE A 198 -34.99 11.32 3.54
C ILE A 198 -33.50 11.14 3.23
N TYR A 199 -33.01 11.63 2.09
CA TYR A 199 -31.60 11.57 1.72
C TYR A 199 -30.70 12.28 2.74
N LYS A 200 -31.09 13.47 3.21
CA LYS A 200 -30.35 14.20 4.26
C LYS A 200 -30.31 13.42 5.58
N ARG A 201 -31.44 12.84 6.02
CA ARG A 201 -31.48 12.02 7.24
C ARG A 201 -30.60 10.79 7.14
N THR A 202 -30.62 10.07 6.01
CA THR A 202 -29.79 8.88 5.82
C THR A 202 -28.31 9.24 5.74
N LEU A 203 -27.95 10.34 5.06
CA LEU A 203 -26.59 10.85 5.03
C LEU A 203 -26.09 11.22 6.44
N GLN A 204 -26.95 11.89 7.24
CA GLN A 204 -26.66 12.23 8.62
C GLN A 204 -26.46 10.97 9.47
N THR A 205 -27.30 9.95 9.33
CA THR A 205 -27.16 8.66 10.04
C THR A 205 -25.88 7.95 9.71
N VAL A 206 -25.48 7.91 8.43
CA VAL A 206 -24.20 7.31 8.02
C VAL A 206 -23.02 8.08 8.63
N THR A 207 -23.08 9.42 8.62
CA THR A 207 -22.03 10.26 9.22
C THR A 207 -21.92 10.04 10.74
N GLU A 208 -23.07 9.96 11.44
CA GLU A 208 -23.10 9.71 12.89
C GLU A 208 -22.56 8.32 13.25
N LEU A 209 -22.94 7.28 12.49
CA LEU A 209 -22.44 5.92 12.68
C LEU A 209 -20.94 5.81 12.39
N SER A 210 -20.44 6.48 11.35
CA SER A 210 -19.01 6.53 11.05
C SER A 210 -18.24 7.22 12.19
N ALA A 211 -18.72 8.36 12.69
CA ALA A 211 -18.11 9.04 13.81
C ALA A 211 -18.15 8.23 15.12
N GLU A 212 -19.19 7.42 15.34
CA GLU A 212 -19.25 6.50 16.48
C GLU A 212 -18.24 5.36 16.31
N LYS A 213 -18.13 4.82 15.10
CA LYS A 213 -17.14 3.78 14.78
C LYS A 213 -15.70 4.26 15.01
N ASP A 214 -15.39 5.49 14.58
CA ASP A 214 -14.07 6.11 14.80
C ASP A 214 -13.78 6.27 16.30
N ARG A 215 -14.78 6.66 17.09
CA ARG A 215 -14.63 6.72 18.58
C ARG A 215 -14.36 5.35 19.19
N ILE A 216 -15.00 4.29 18.70
CA ILE A 216 -14.73 2.93 19.19
C ILE A 216 -13.32 2.48 18.76
N TRP A 217 -12.91 2.80 17.52
CA TRP A 217 -11.54 2.55 17.07
C TRP A 217 -10.51 3.22 18.00
N LEU A 218 -10.69 4.49 18.34
CA LEU A 218 -9.81 5.19 19.27
C LEU A 218 -9.76 4.51 20.66
N LYS A 219 -10.88 3.94 21.15
CA LYS A 219 -10.88 3.18 22.40
C LYS A 219 -10.09 1.87 22.29
N ILE A 220 -10.23 1.14 21.17
CA ILE A 220 -9.41 -0.05 20.90
C ILE A 220 -7.94 0.33 20.90
N ARG A 221 -7.58 1.41 20.20
CA ARG A 221 -6.20 1.89 20.12
C ARG A 221 -5.67 2.38 21.46
N ALA A 222 -6.47 3.02 22.30
CA ALA A 222 -6.05 3.46 23.64
C ALA A 222 -5.66 2.30 24.58
N LEU A 223 -6.19 1.09 24.33
CA LEU A 223 -5.83 -0.14 25.06
C LEU A 223 -4.73 -0.93 24.36
N ASP A 224 -4.26 -0.45 23.24
CA ASP A 224 -3.20 -1.08 22.44
C ASP A 224 -1.87 -1.04 23.20
N GLN A 225 -1.12 -2.14 23.16
CA GLN A 225 0.12 -2.29 23.91
C GLN A 225 1.19 -1.26 23.52
N VAL A 226 1.23 -0.86 22.24
CA VAL A 226 2.17 0.16 21.75
C VAL A 226 1.74 1.55 22.18
N LEU A 227 0.45 1.89 22.05
CA LEU A 227 -0.06 3.20 22.48
C LEU A 227 -0.08 3.35 24.00
N ALA A 228 -0.31 2.26 24.72
CA ALA A 228 -0.21 2.24 26.20
C ALA A 228 1.24 2.27 26.72
N GLY A 229 2.24 2.23 25.82
CA GLY A 229 3.66 2.25 26.18
C GLY A 229 4.18 0.97 26.83
N THR A 230 3.42 -0.12 26.78
CA THR A 230 3.83 -1.44 27.31
C THR A 230 4.63 -2.25 26.30
N LEU A 231 4.54 -1.92 25.01
CA LEU A 231 5.33 -2.50 23.94
C LEU A 231 6.02 -1.37 23.18
N GLU A 232 7.35 -1.32 23.26
CA GLU A 232 8.15 -0.38 22.48
C GLU A 232 8.59 -0.98 21.16
N VAL A 233 8.38 -0.26 20.06
CA VAL A 233 8.75 -0.68 18.72
C VAL A 233 9.93 0.15 18.23
N GLN A 234 11.11 -0.39 18.39
CA GLN A 234 12.34 0.26 17.93
C GLN A 234 12.50 0.12 16.40
N PRO A 235 12.86 1.20 15.68
CA PRO A 235 13.26 1.11 14.29
C PRO A 235 14.51 0.23 14.14
N PRO A 236 14.66 -0.49 13.00
CA PRO A 236 15.86 -1.27 12.77
C PRO A 236 17.08 -0.35 12.59
N ASP A 237 18.17 -0.71 13.20
CA ASP A 237 19.47 -0.13 12.90
C ASP A 237 20.04 -0.68 11.58
N PHE A 238 21.18 -0.15 11.15
CA PHE A 238 21.82 -0.57 9.90
C PHE A 238 22.14 -2.08 9.88
N ALA A 239 22.64 -2.62 10.99
CA ALA A 239 23.00 -4.04 11.07
C ALA A 239 21.76 -4.94 10.98
N ALA A 240 20.66 -4.57 11.62
CA ALA A 240 19.40 -5.27 11.53
C ALA A 240 18.84 -5.25 10.09
N MET A 241 18.91 -4.11 9.40
CA MET A 241 18.50 -4.02 8.00
C MET A 241 19.37 -4.87 7.09
N GLN A 242 20.67 -4.87 7.28
CA GLN A 242 21.60 -5.69 6.51
C GLN A 242 21.36 -7.20 6.73
N ALA A 243 20.99 -7.59 7.94
CA ALA A 243 20.66 -8.97 8.28
C ALA A 243 19.44 -9.51 7.52
N LEU A 244 18.53 -8.64 7.03
CA LEU A 244 17.38 -9.05 6.19
C LEU A 244 17.81 -9.69 4.87
N LEU A 245 19.02 -9.38 4.41
CA LEU A 245 19.62 -9.92 3.18
C LEU A 245 20.56 -11.10 3.44
N LYS A 246 20.64 -11.60 4.69
CA LYS A 246 21.47 -12.74 5.01
C LYS A 246 21.16 -13.90 4.05
N ASP A 247 22.20 -14.51 3.52
CA ASP A 247 22.13 -15.62 2.55
C ASP A 247 21.53 -15.25 1.16
N GLN A 248 21.35 -13.95 0.86
CA GLN A 248 20.82 -13.44 -0.40
C GLN A 248 21.81 -12.46 -1.09
N PRO A 249 23.01 -12.91 -1.53
CA PRO A 249 24.05 -12.02 -2.04
C PRO A 249 23.70 -11.35 -3.37
N LYS A 250 22.70 -11.86 -4.10
CA LYS A 250 22.22 -11.31 -5.38
C LYS A 250 20.94 -10.47 -5.23
N THR A 251 20.49 -10.21 -4.00
CA THR A 251 19.35 -9.36 -3.68
C THR A 251 19.85 -8.03 -3.12
N ALA A 252 19.24 -6.93 -3.54
CA ALA A 252 19.49 -5.60 -2.98
C ALA A 252 18.19 -4.97 -2.49
N ILE A 253 18.25 -4.26 -1.35
CA ILE A 253 17.18 -3.34 -0.94
C ILE A 253 17.48 -1.98 -1.57
N VAL A 254 16.54 -1.48 -2.37
CA VAL A 254 16.62 -0.19 -3.06
C VAL A 254 15.62 0.74 -2.38
N SER A 255 16.11 1.58 -1.48
CA SER A 255 15.29 2.46 -0.65
C SER A 255 15.36 3.89 -1.15
N PHE A 256 14.22 4.43 -1.56
CA PHE A 256 14.07 5.81 -2.03
C PHE A 256 13.79 6.76 -0.88
N TYR A 257 14.36 7.95 -0.93
CA TYR A 257 14.05 9.03 0.00
C TYR A 257 14.16 10.39 -0.69
N SER A 258 13.06 11.11 -0.80
CA SER A 258 13.03 12.47 -1.38
C SER A 258 13.18 13.50 -0.27
N THR A 259 14.26 14.26 -0.30
CA THR A 259 14.38 15.53 0.41
C THR A 259 13.63 16.62 -0.36
N ASN A 260 13.71 17.88 0.06
CA ASN A 260 13.07 18.95 -0.71
C ASN A 260 13.64 19.07 -2.14
N ASP A 261 14.96 18.93 -2.29
CA ASP A 261 15.67 19.22 -3.53
C ASP A 261 16.04 17.96 -4.33
N ASN A 262 16.36 16.86 -3.66
CA ASN A 262 16.91 15.66 -4.29
C ASN A 262 16.11 14.40 -3.90
N THR A 263 16.15 13.39 -4.76
CA THR A 263 15.78 12.02 -4.37
C THR A 263 17.04 11.18 -4.25
N HIS A 264 17.24 10.63 -3.07
CA HIS A 264 18.33 9.71 -2.76
C HIS A 264 17.86 8.28 -2.87
N ILE A 265 18.64 7.43 -3.52
CA ILE A 265 18.38 6.00 -3.70
C ILE A 265 19.51 5.25 -2.99
N PHE A 266 19.19 4.71 -1.82
CA PHE A 266 20.10 3.86 -1.07
C PHE A 266 20.02 2.43 -1.61
N VAL A 267 21.17 1.86 -1.93
CA VAL A 267 21.30 0.46 -2.37
C VAL A 267 22.00 -0.30 -1.25
N LEU A 268 21.20 -1.01 -0.44
CA LEU A 268 21.68 -1.84 0.66
C LEU A 268 21.92 -3.26 0.17
N ARG A 269 23.10 -3.79 0.43
CA ARG A 269 23.54 -5.14 0.09
C ARG A 269 24.11 -5.84 1.33
N THR A 270 24.38 -7.12 1.23
CA THR A 270 25.11 -7.87 2.28
C THR A 270 26.48 -7.28 2.58
N THR A 271 27.09 -6.58 1.62
CA THR A 271 28.44 -5.98 1.72
C THR A 271 28.44 -4.54 2.24
N GLY A 272 27.28 -3.89 2.40
CA GLY A 272 27.17 -2.49 2.83
C GLY A 272 26.09 -1.73 2.09
N VAL A 273 26.14 -0.39 2.20
CA VAL A 273 25.22 0.52 1.52
C VAL A 273 25.97 1.48 0.62
N THR A 274 25.42 1.70 -0.57
CA THR A 274 25.83 2.77 -1.49
C THR A 274 24.66 3.68 -1.76
N ILE A 275 24.90 4.86 -2.35
CA ILE A 275 23.87 5.84 -2.64
C ILE A 275 23.99 6.35 -4.07
N HIS A 276 22.86 6.47 -4.74
CA HIS A 276 22.68 7.23 -5.97
C HIS A 276 21.80 8.45 -5.67
N THR A 277 22.15 9.63 -6.15
CA THR A 277 21.39 10.86 -5.92
C THR A 277 20.89 11.43 -7.24
N CYS A 278 19.58 11.50 -7.38
CA CYS A 278 18.90 12.19 -8.47
C CYS A 278 18.80 13.68 -8.11
N GLU A 279 19.75 14.47 -8.58
CA GLU A 279 19.82 15.90 -8.26
C GLU A 279 18.62 16.66 -8.80
N LYS A 280 18.10 17.62 -8.02
CA LYS A 280 16.93 18.44 -8.36
C LYS A 280 15.64 17.63 -8.63
N GLN A 281 15.60 16.35 -8.20
CA GLN A 281 14.44 15.47 -8.29
C GLN A 281 13.87 15.17 -6.91
N GLY A 282 13.76 16.18 -6.06
CA GLY A 282 13.18 16.06 -4.73
C GLY A 282 11.68 16.26 -4.71
N TYR A 283 11.16 16.63 -3.52
CA TYR A 283 9.72 16.81 -3.31
C TYR A 283 9.15 17.89 -4.23
N SER A 284 9.82 19.02 -4.39
CA SER A 284 9.37 20.15 -5.21
C SER A 284 9.33 19.85 -6.73
N SER A 285 9.99 18.79 -7.18
CA SER A 285 10.06 18.39 -8.59
C SER A 285 9.41 17.02 -8.83
N LEU A 286 10.07 15.93 -8.45
CA LEU A 286 9.62 14.57 -8.71
C LEU A 286 8.27 14.26 -8.03
N GLN A 287 8.15 14.52 -6.73
CA GLN A 287 6.92 14.17 -6.00
C GLN A 287 5.72 15.00 -6.47
N VAL A 288 5.94 16.28 -6.81
CA VAL A 288 4.91 17.13 -7.43
C VAL A 288 4.54 16.59 -8.82
N TYR A 289 5.52 16.19 -9.65
CA TYR A 289 5.26 15.59 -10.95
C TYR A 289 4.38 14.33 -10.82
N LEU A 290 4.73 13.41 -9.91
CA LEU A 290 3.97 12.18 -9.68
C LEU A 290 2.53 12.48 -9.23
N ARG A 291 2.33 13.45 -8.36
CA ARG A 291 1.00 13.86 -7.94
C ARG A 291 0.18 14.45 -9.11
N GLU A 292 0.78 15.35 -9.88
CA GLU A 292 0.06 16.10 -10.93
C GLU A 292 -0.15 15.27 -12.21
N GLN A 293 0.81 14.42 -12.61
CA GLN A 293 0.77 13.69 -13.88
C GLN A 293 0.32 12.23 -13.71
N TRP A 294 0.39 11.67 -12.48
CA TRP A 294 -0.01 10.29 -12.23
C TRP A 294 -1.27 10.19 -11.38
N LEU A 295 -1.24 10.65 -10.11
CA LEU A 295 -2.34 10.44 -9.17
C LEU A 295 -3.59 11.25 -9.53
N LYS A 296 -3.45 12.56 -9.76
CA LYS A 296 -4.62 13.42 -10.04
C LYS A 296 -5.39 13.02 -11.30
N PRO A 297 -4.75 12.75 -12.46
CA PRO A 297 -5.48 12.28 -13.65
C PRO A 297 -6.16 10.94 -13.41
N TYR A 298 -5.52 10.01 -12.69
CA TYR A 298 -6.13 8.75 -12.29
C TYR A 298 -7.36 8.96 -11.40
N ALA A 299 -7.24 9.72 -10.32
CA ALA A 299 -8.34 10.01 -9.40
C ALA A 299 -9.52 10.74 -10.08
N ALA A 300 -9.21 11.58 -11.08
CA ALA A 300 -10.22 12.25 -11.92
C ALA A 300 -10.82 11.32 -13.00
N ARG A 301 -10.39 10.05 -13.08
CA ARG A 301 -10.80 9.08 -14.12
C ARG A 301 -10.60 9.60 -15.54
N SER A 302 -9.51 10.35 -15.76
CA SER A 302 -9.18 10.92 -17.07
C SER A 302 -8.74 9.81 -18.05
N PRO A 303 -9.34 9.69 -19.25
CA PRO A 303 -8.88 8.74 -20.28
C PRO A 303 -7.41 8.95 -20.65
N GLN A 304 -6.93 10.19 -20.62
CA GLN A 304 -5.55 10.54 -20.94
C GLN A 304 -4.53 9.92 -19.98
N TRP A 305 -4.96 9.51 -18.78
CA TRP A 305 -4.05 8.84 -17.83
C TRP A 305 -3.49 7.54 -18.41
N GLN A 306 -4.34 6.71 -19.01
CA GLN A 306 -3.92 5.47 -19.65
C GLN A 306 -3.12 5.74 -20.92
N GLU A 307 -3.55 6.69 -21.74
CA GLU A 307 -2.88 7.08 -23.00
C GLU A 307 -1.45 7.60 -22.73
N ASN A 308 -1.25 8.39 -21.67
CA ASN A 308 0.03 8.97 -21.32
C ASN A 308 0.92 8.05 -20.46
N MET A 309 0.47 6.85 -20.11
CA MET A 309 1.17 5.97 -19.17
C MET A 309 2.60 5.67 -19.59
N GLU A 310 2.84 5.26 -20.84
CA GLU A 310 4.19 4.93 -21.30
C GLU A 310 5.12 6.16 -21.31
N ALA A 311 4.60 7.33 -21.70
CA ALA A 311 5.36 8.58 -21.66
C ALA A 311 5.72 8.97 -20.21
N ASN A 312 4.77 8.88 -19.29
CA ASN A 312 5.00 9.15 -17.88
C ASN A 312 6.02 8.18 -17.26
N LEU A 313 5.93 6.88 -17.58
CA LEU A 313 6.90 5.88 -17.09
C LEU A 313 8.30 6.16 -17.62
N THR A 314 8.43 6.60 -18.87
CA THR A 314 9.71 7.01 -19.47
C THR A 314 10.29 8.22 -18.76
N GLU A 315 9.49 9.24 -18.52
CA GLU A 315 9.91 10.44 -17.78
C GLU A 315 10.34 10.10 -16.33
N ILE A 316 9.58 9.22 -15.64
CA ILE A 316 9.94 8.77 -14.29
C ILE A 316 11.27 8.02 -14.29
N SER A 317 11.48 7.11 -15.26
CA SER A 317 12.76 6.39 -15.39
C SER A 317 13.94 7.34 -15.57
N GLN A 318 13.78 8.36 -16.41
CA GLN A 318 14.80 9.38 -16.67
C GLN A 318 15.07 10.23 -15.42
N ARG A 319 14.03 10.69 -14.71
CA ARG A 319 14.15 11.48 -13.47
C ARG A 319 14.82 10.69 -12.35
N LEU A 320 14.62 9.38 -12.30
CA LEU A 320 15.27 8.47 -11.35
C LEU A 320 16.66 8.02 -11.80
N GLU A 321 17.11 8.43 -12.98
CA GLU A 321 18.40 8.04 -13.58
C GLU A 321 18.63 6.52 -13.52
N LEU A 322 17.59 5.72 -13.83
CA LEU A 322 17.61 4.26 -13.59
C LEU A 322 18.76 3.55 -14.29
N ASP A 323 19.11 3.94 -15.52
CA ASP A 323 20.21 3.30 -16.24
C ASP A 323 21.55 3.51 -15.53
N LYS A 324 21.76 4.70 -14.96
CA LYS A 324 22.95 5.01 -14.19
C LYS A 324 22.96 4.26 -12.85
N LEU A 325 21.82 4.23 -12.15
CA LEU A 325 21.64 3.43 -10.93
C LEU A 325 22.00 1.96 -11.18
N ILE A 326 21.48 1.38 -12.27
CA ILE A 326 21.71 -0.02 -12.64
C ILE A 326 23.18 -0.27 -12.94
N THR A 327 23.83 0.57 -13.74
CA THR A 327 25.22 0.36 -14.18
C THR A 327 26.24 0.59 -13.06
N GLU A 328 25.96 1.51 -12.14
CA GLU A 328 26.89 1.85 -11.05
C GLU A 328 26.70 0.98 -9.79
N HIS A 329 25.47 0.51 -9.52
CA HIS A 329 25.15 -0.07 -8.21
C HIS A 329 24.54 -1.48 -8.25
N LEU A 330 24.02 -1.97 -9.41
CA LEU A 330 23.20 -3.18 -9.50
C LEU A 330 23.71 -4.24 -10.49
N THR A 331 24.97 -4.18 -10.91
CA THR A 331 25.52 -5.00 -11.99
C THR A 331 25.45 -6.52 -11.78
N ASP A 332 25.54 -6.99 -10.54
CA ASP A 332 25.55 -8.40 -10.14
C ASP A 332 24.29 -8.82 -9.36
N ILE A 333 23.28 -7.95 -9.31
CA ILE A 333 22.01 -8.17 -8.63
C ILE A 333 21.01 -8.81 -9.60
N THR A 334 20.16 -9.67 -9.08
CA THR A 334 19.07 -10.33 -9.82
C THR A 334 17.69 -10.07 -9.21
N GLU A 335 17.62 -9.59 -7.96
CA GLU A 335 16.38 -9.28 -7.27
C GLU A 335 16.48 -7.94 -6.54
N LEU A 336 15.42 -7.13 -6.66
CA LEU A 336 15.28 -5.86 -5.95
C LEU A 336 14.11 -5.89 -4.97
N ILE A 337 14.40 -5.56 -3.72
CA ILE A 337 13.39 -5.21 -2.73
C ILE A 337 13.28 -3.69 -2.74
N ILE A 338 12.24 -3.18 -3.37
CA ILE A 338 12.04 -1.74 -3.56
C ILE A 338 11.25 -1.19 -2.37
N ILE A 339 11.80 -0.16 -1.75
CA ILE A 339 11.12 0.63 -0.71
C ILE A 339 10.91 2.02 -1.29
N PRO A 340 9.75 2.31 -1.90
CA PRO A 340 9.43 3.61 -2.47
C PRO A 340 9.32 4.70 -1.39
N HIS A 341 9.12 5.95 -1.80
CA HIS A 341 8.86 7.06 -0.90
C HIS A 341 7.73 7.93 -1.46
N ILE A 342 6.74 8.21 -0.63
CA ILE A 342 5.58 9.05 -0.94
C ILE A 342 4.87 8.57 -2.23
N TYR A 343 4.74 9.41 -3.26
CA TYR A 343 4.02 9.06 -4.49
C TYR A 343 4.69 7.97 -5.35
N LEU A 344 5.95 7.61 -5.08
CA LEU A 344 6.60 6.48 -5.74
C LEU A 344 5.92 5.13 -5.39
N HIS A 345 5.19 5.03 -4.29
CA HIS A 345 4.37 3.85 -3.97
C HIS A 345 3.27 3.55 -4.99
N LEU A 346 2.90 4.53 -5.82
CA LEU A 346 1.86 4.40 -6.84
C LEU A 346 2.39 3.98 -8.21
N ILE A 347 3.71 3.84 -8.36
CA ILE A 347 4.37 3.60 -9.63
C ILE A 347 4.63 2.12 -9.86
N PRO A 348 4.28 1.58 -11.04
CA PRO A 348 4.56 0.21 -11.40
C PRO A 348 6.04 0.06 -11.79
N PHE A 349 6.92 -0.12 -10.82
CA PHE A 349 8.37 -0.26 -11.06
C PHE A 349 8.69 -1.32 -12.10
N ALA A 350 7.88 -2.39 -12.19
CA ALA A 350 8.05 -3.45 -13.18
C ALA A 350 8.06 -2.92 -14.63
N ALA A 351 7.31 -1.86 -14.91
CA ALA A 351 7.15 -1.28 -16.24
C ALA A 351 8.01 -0.03 -16.49
N LEU A 352 8.93 0.32 -15.60
CA LEU A 352 9.85 1.40 -15.86
C LEU A 352 10.83 1.02 -16.97
N PRO A 353 10.90 1.80 -18.07
CA PRO A 353 11.81 1.51 -19.19
C PRO A 353 13.27 1.63 -18.75
N ILE A 354 14.11 0.72 -19.27
CA ILE A 354 15.57 0.73 -19.07
C ILE A 354 16.28 0.58 -20.41
N THR A 355 17.56 0.99 -20.46
CA THR A 355 18.40 0.73 -21.62
C THR A 355 18.68 -0.76 -21.75
N PRO A 356 18.28 -1.43 -22.86
CA PRO A 356 18.46 -2.87 -23.03
C PRO A 356 19.94 -3.27 -23.14
N ILE A 357 20.33 -4.34 -22.45
CA ILE A 357 21.60 -5.04 -22.72
C ILE A 357 21.36 -6.16 -23.76
N SER A 358 20.15 -6.72 -23.80
CA SER A 358 19.73 -7.74 -24.76
C SER A 358 18.45 -7.32 -25.48
N LYS A 359 18.17 -7.92 -26.65
CA LYS A 359 16.95 -7.62 -27.43
C LYS A 359 15.64 -7.92 -26.71
N SER A 360 15.67 -8.74 -25.67
CA SER A 360 14.49 -9.14 -24.91
C SER A 360 14.18 -8.21 -23.73
N GLU A 361 15.10 -7.31 -23.37
CA GLU A 361 14.91 -6.37 -22.27
C GLU A 361 14.25 -5.07 -22.76
N LYS A 362 13.25 -4.60 -22.05
CA LYS A 362 12.62 -3.30 -22.28
C LYS A 362 12.35 -2.59 -20.96
N TYR A 363 12.05 -3.35 -19.90
CA TYR A 363 11.58 -2.84 -18.62
C TYR A 363 12.46 -3.33 -17.46
N LEU A 364 12.35 -2.66 -16.32
CA LEU A 364 13.11 -3.03 -15.12
C LEU A 364 12.86 -4.49 -14.69
N SER A 365 11.62 -4.98 -14.84
CA SER A 365 11.28 -6.38 -14.55
C SER A 365 11.92 -7.39 -15.51
N ASP A 366 12.35 -6.98 -16.70
CA ASP A 366 13.06 -7.89 -17.61
C ASP A 366 14.50 -8.21 -17.12
N ARG A 367 15.01 -7.40 -16.20
CA ARG A 367 16.35 -7.55 -15.62
C ARG A 367 16.36 -8.02 -14.18
N PHE A 368 15.36 -7.64 -13.40
CA PHE A 368 15.30 -7.91 -11.97
C PHE A 368 13.95 -8.49 -11.56
N LEU A 369 13.96 -9.47 -10.66
CA LEU A 369 12.78 -9.84 -9.91
C LEU A 369 12.47 -8.73 -8.89
N LEU A 370 11.20 -8.38 -8.70
CA LEU A 370 10.81 -7.21 -7.92
C LEU A 370 9.88 -7.58 -6.76
N ARG A 371 10.18 -7.06 -5.58
CA ARG A 371 9.27 -6.99 -4.43
C ARG A 371 9.16 -5.54 -3.97
N ILE A 372 7.98 -5.12 -3.56
CA ILE A 372 7.74 -3.75 -3.10
C ILE A 372 7.28 -3.78 -1.65
N LEU A 373 7.88 -2.99 -0.79
CA LEU A 373 7.60 -2.96 0.64
C LEU A 373 7.56 -1.52 1.15
N PRO A 374 6.73 -1.22 2.14
CA PRO A 374 6.71 0.12 2.74
C PRO A 374 7.98 0.45 3.56
N SER A 375 8.62 -0.56 4.19
CA SER A 375 9.85 -0.38 4.98
C SER A 375 10.60 -1.69 5.23
N CYS A 376 11.87 -1.61 5.63
CA CYS A 376 12.66 -2.76 6.09
C CYS A 376 12.04 -3.42 7.32
N GLN A 377 11.45 -2.65 8.23
CA GLN A 377 10.84 -3.20 9.44
C GLN A 377 9.64 -4.09 9.13
N ILE A 378 8.83 -3.75 8.12
CA ILE A 378 7.72 -4.58 7.65
C ILE A 378 8.26 -5.90 7.05
N LEU A 379 9.36 -5.84 6.30
CA LEU A 379 10.04 -7.06 5.82
C LEU A 379 10.47 -7.94 6.99
N ALA A 380 11.07 -7.35 8.02
CA ALA A 380 11.48 -8.08 9.23
C ALA A 380 10.31 -8.80 9.91
N PHE A 381 9.15 -8.14 10.04
CA PHE A 381 7.95 -8.80 10.57
C PHE A 381 7.49 -9.97 9.71
N CYS A 382 7.49 -9.83 8.39
CA CYS A 382 7.13 -10.93 7.49
C CYS A 382 8.12 -12.10 7.62
N GLN A 383 9.44 -11.83 7.73
CA GLN A 383 10.47 -12.86 7.90
C GLN A 383 10.39 -13.57 9.25
N ALA A 384 9.94 -12.89 10.30
CA ALA A 384 9.81 -13.46 11.64
C ALA A 384 8.62 -14.44 11.78
N ARG A 385 7.73 -14.51 10.78
CA ARG A 385 6.60 -15.44 10.76
C ARG A 385 7.03 -16.79 10.22
N ASP A 386 6.55 -17.87 10.85
CA ASP A 386 6.90 -19.23 10.48
C ASP A 386 6.33 -19.61 9.09
N PRO A 387 7.13 -20.26 8.23
CA PRO A 387 6.63 -20.76 6.95
C PRO A 387 5.68 -21.95 7.15
N ILE A 388 4.71 -22.09 6.26
CA ILE A 388 3.70 -23.15 6.31
C ILE A 388 4.05 -24.28 5.37
N ALA A 389 4.07 -25.51 5.89
CA ALA A 389 4.49 -26.69 5.12
C ALA A 389 3.41 -27.26 4.20
N ILE A 390 2.13 -27.10 4.56
CA ILE A 390 0.99 -27.64 3.80
C ILE A 390 0.00 -26.50 3.54
N ALA A 391 -0.20 -26.15 2.27
CA ALA A 391 -1.03 -25.03 1.87
C ALA A 391 -2.49 -25.46 1.67
N THR A 392 -3.40 -24.76 2.33
CA THR A 392 -4.85 -24.83 2.09
C THR A 392 -5.31 -23.56 1.39
N TYR A 393 -5.85 -23.72 0.20
CA TYR A 393 -6.40 -22.61 -0.59
C TYR A 393 -7.84 -22.28 -0.17
N THR A 394 -8.19 -21.01 -0.21
CA THR A 394 -9.58 -20.52 -0.10
C THR A 394 -9.79 -19.44 -1.15
N THR A 395 -10.93 -19.43 -1.81
CA THR A 395 -11.31 -18.40 -2.78
C THR A 395 -12.53 -17.61 -2.33
N ILE A 396 -12.57 -16.31 -2.66
CA ILE A 396 -13.76 -15.45 -2.59
C ILE A 396 -14.05 -15.00 -4.02
N GLU A 397 -15.16 -15.44 -4.59
CA GLU A 397 -15.41 -15.41 -6.02
C GLU A 397 -16.64 -14.59 -6.35
N ASN A 398 -16.50 -13.53 -7.17
CA ASN A 398 -17.60 -12.75 -7.73
C ASN A 398 -18.73 -12.49 -6.72
N ALA A 399 -18.39 -11.84 -5.61
CA ALA A 399 -19.26 -11.69 -4.44
C ALA A 399 -20.60 -10.97 -4.72
N THR A 400 -20.71 -10.28 -5.84
CA THR A 400 -21.88 -9.48 -6.27
C THR A 400 -22.60 -10.05 -7.49
N ASP A 401 -22.12 -11.16 -8.04
CA ASP A 401 -22.63 -11.86 -9.25
C ASP A 401 -22.53 -11.03 -10.56
N ASP A 402 -21.81 -9.92 -10.59
CA ASP A 402 -21.69 -9.01 -11.75
C ASP A 402 -20.31 -9.02 -12.43
N LEU A 403 -19.37 -9.84 -11.94
CA LEU A 403 -18.02 -9.97 -12.48
C LEU A 403 -17.81 -11.34 -13.14
N VAL A 404 -18.33 -11.52 -14.36
CA VAL A 404 -18.30 -12.81 -15.06
C VAL A 404 -16.88 -13.35 -15.22
N MET A 405 -15.91 -12.51 -15.59
CA MET A 405 -14.53 -12.94 -15.76
C MET A 405 -13.82 -13.32 -14.45
N ALA A 406 -14.24 -12.76 -13.31
CA ALA A 406 -13.78 -13.20 -11.99
C ALA A 406 -14.25 -14.65 -11.68
N GLY A 407 -15.45 -15.00 -12.09
CA GLY A 407 -15.94 -16.38 -11.99
C GLY A 407 -15.13 -17.35 -12.86
N PHE A 408 -14.83 -16.98 -14.11
CA PHE A 408 -13.95 -17.75 -15.00
C PHE A 408 -12.57 -17.96 -14.40
N GLU A 409 -11.94 -16.87 -13.98
CA GLU A 409 -10.64 -16.85 -13.31
C GLU A 409 -10.58 -17.85 -12.16
N CYS A 410 -11.50 -17.72 -11.21
CA CYS A 410 -11.54 -18.58 -10.02
C CYS A 410 -11.84 -20.05 -10.35
N GLU A 411 -12.63 -20.32 -11.38
CA GLU A 411 -12.86 -21.69 -11.83
C GLU A 411 -11.59 -22.35 -12.38
N GLN A 412 -10.81 -21.61 -13.17
CA GLN A 412 -9.53 -22.11 -13.69
C GLN A 412 -8.51 -22.29 -12.55
N ILE A 413 -8.41 -21.33 -11.63
CA ILE A 413 -7.51 -21.42 -10.45
C ILE A 413 -7.90 -22.62 -9.60
N ALA A 414 -9.20 -22.87 -9.37
CA ALA A 414 -9.66 -24.02 -8.62
C ALA A 414 -9.26 -25.36 -9.26
N LYS A 415 -9.26 -25.43 -10.60
CA LYS A 415 -8.77 -26.62 -11.35
C LYS A 415 -7.24 -26.74 -11.24
N ILE A 416 -6.49 -25.64 -11.39
CA ILE A 416 -5.04 -25.65 -11.30
C ILE A 416 -4.56 -26.06 -9.91
N CYS A 417 -5.19 -25.53 -8.85
CA CYS A 417 -4.78 -25.71 -7.46
C CYS A 417 -5.55 -26.82 -6.72
N ASP A 418 -6.43 -27.58 -7.40
CA ASP A 418 -7.28 -28.62 -6.82
C ASP A 418 -8.08 -28.13 -5.60
N ILE A 419 -8.69 -26.92 -5.70
CA ILE A 419 -9.42 -26.29 -4.60
C ILE A 419 -10.79 -26.95 -4.43
N PRO A 420 -11.09 -27.54 -3.27
CA PRO A 420 -12.37 -28.19 -3.06
C PRO A 420 -13.51 -27.19 -2.90
N ASN A 421 -14.74 -27.60 -3.27
CA ASN A 421 -15.91 -26.70 -3.32
C ASN A 421 -16.25 -26.06 -1.97
N ASP A 422 -15.98 -26.73 -0.85
CA ASP A 422 -16.22 -26.19 0.50
C ASP A 422 -15.23 -25.07 0.88
N ARG A 423 -14.18 -24.87 0.08
CA ARG A 423 -13.21 -23.79 0.20
C ARG A 423 -13.46 -22.64 -0.78
N ARG A 424 -14.46 -22.76 -1.63
CA ARG A 424 -14.84 -21.76 -2.62
C ARG A 424 -16.07 -21.00 -2.12
N ILE A 425 -15.91 -19.70 -1.85
CA ILE A 425 -16.98 -18.81 -1.38
C ILE A 425 -17.52 -18.05 -2.59
N GLN A 426 -18.54 -18.60 -3.26
CA GLN A 426 -18.99 -18.16 -4.57
C GLN A 426 -20.28 -17.34 -4.52
N GLY A 427 -20.28 -16.20 -5.21
CA GLY A 427 -21.45 -15.42 -5.56
C GLY A 427 -22.18 -14.77 -4.40
N SER A 428 -23.21 -13.99 -4.71
CA SER A 428 -23.96 -13.15 -3.77
C SER A 428 -24.71 -13.91 -2.67
N ARG A 429 -24.93 -15.21 -2.82
CA ARG A 429 -25.57 -16.03 -1.79
C ARG A 429 -24.62 -16.42 -0.68
N ASN A 430 -23.35 -16.68 -1.01
CA ASN A 430 -22.37 -17.26 -0.10
C ASN A 430 -21.29 -16.27 0.34
N ALA A 431 -20.90 -15.31 -0.51
CA ALA A 431 -19.83 -14.37 -0.22
C ALA A 431 -20.27 -13.20 0.67
N ASN A 432 -21.03 -13.51 1.73
CA ASN A 432 -21.38 -12.57 2.79
C ASN A 432 -20.32 -12.57 3.91
N ARG A 433 -20.31 -11.52 4.73
CA ARG A 433 -19.33 -11.35 5.81
C ARG A 433 -19.28 -12.54 6.76
N LYS A 434 -20.44 -13.10 7.14
CA LYS A 434 -20.53 -14.24 8.06
C LYS A 434 -19.76 -15.46 7.53
N ASN A 435 -19.99 -15.83 6.30
CA ASN A 435 -19.35 -17.00 5.69
C ASN A 435 -17.85 -16.74 5.44
N VAL A 436 -17.50 -15.56 4.95
CA VAL A 436 -16.11 -15.18 4.71
C VAL A 436 -15.32 -15.15 6.01
N SER A 437 -15.81 -14.46 7.06
CA SER A 437 -15.11 -14.43 8.33
C SER A 437 -15.04 -15.80 9.00
N ALA A 438 -16.11 -16.61 8.94
CA ALA A 438 -16.08 -17.96 9.47
C ALA A 438 -15.02 -18.84 8.80
N LYS A 439 -14.74 -18.64 7.51
CA LYS A 439 -13.73 -19.42 6.78
C LYS A 439 -12.32 -18.87 6.98
N LEU A 440 -12.14 -17.55 6.94
CA LEU A 440 -10.80 -16.92 7.08
C LEU A 440 -10.27 -16.98 8.52
N LEU A 441 -11.14 -16.92 9.51
CA LEU A 441 -10.77 -16.92 10.93
C LEU A 441 -10.90 -18.31 11.59
N ASP A 442 -11.13 -19.37 10.80
CA ASP A 442 -11.19 -20.75 11.29
C ASP A 442 -9.81 -21.25 11.72
N LYS A 443 -9.62 -21.38 13.05
CA LYS A 443 -8.37 -21.86 13.65
C LYS A 443 -8.18 -23.36 13.55
N THR A 444 -9.25 -24.12 13.26
CA THR A 444 -9.21 -25.60 13.18
C THR A 444 -8.87 -26.09 11.78
N ASN A 445 -9.26 -25.32 10.78
CA ASN A 445 -8.99 -25.57 9.37
C ASN A 445 -8.62 -24.25 8.66
N PRO A 446 -7.42 -23.71 8.95
CA PRO A 446 -7.04 -22.36 8.55
C PRO A 446 -6.92 -22.19 7.03
N THR A 447 -7.04 -20.94 6.58
CA THR A 447 -6.70 -20.51 5.23
C THR A 447 -5.23 -20.14 5.19
N HIS A 448 -4.46 -20.82 4.36
CA HIS A 448 -3.04 -20.51 4.14
C HIS A 448 -2.83 -19.62 2.92
N LEU A 449 -3.55 -19.87 1.84
CA LEU A 449 -3.54 -19.06 0.63
C LEU A 449 -4.96 -18.58 0.34
N LEU A 450 -5.11 -17.28 0.24
CA LEU A 450 -6.38 -16.63 -0.11
C LEU A 450 -6.28 -16.05 -1.52
N HIS A 451 -7.21 -16.41 -2.39
CA HIS A 451 -7.46 -15.73 -3.64
C HIS A 451 -8.81 -15.01 -3.59
N ALA A 452 -8.79 -13.68 -3.75
CA ALA A 452 -10.00 -12.87 -3.73
C ALA A 452 -10.19 -12.19 -5.10
N SER A 453 -11.26 -12.56 -5.80
CA SER A 453 -11.63 -12.01 -7.11
C SER A 453 -13.05 -11.47 -7.06
N HIS A 454 -13.15 -10.20 -6.67
CA HIS A 454 -14.42 -9.47 -6.51
C HIS A 454 -14.13 -7.95 -6.44
N HIS A 455 -15.17 -7.14 -6.29
CA HIS A 455 -14.99 -5.69 -6.16
C HIS A 455 -14.22 -5.29 -4.90
N ALA A 456 -13.38 -4.26 -5.05
CA ALA A 456 -12.78 -3.52 -3.95
C ALA A 456 -12.74 -2.04 -4.30
N GLY A 457 -12.52 -1.20 -3.32
CA GLY A 457 -12.36 0.23 -3.52
C GLY A 457 -11.49 0.86 -2.45
N SER A 458 -10.60 1.74 -2.88
CA SER A 458 -9.81 2.60 -2.00
C SER A 458 -10.57 3.88 -1.68
N ASN A 459 -10.48 4.31 -0.42
CA ASN A 459 -10.90 5.62 0.02
C ASN A 459 -9.66 6.46 0.33
N LEU A 460 -9.33 7.41 -0.57
CA LEU A 460 -8.11 8.21 -0.47
C LEU A 460 -8.15 9.24 0.66
N ASP A 461 -9.35 9.65 1.10
CA ASP A 461 -9.53 10.60 2.19
C ASP A 461 -9.61 9.92 3.56
N TYR A 462 -10.19 8.72 3.61
CA TYR A 462 -10.38 7.91 4.82
C TYR A 462 -9.87 6.48 4.59
N PRO A 463 -8.57 6.23 4.62
CA PRO A 463 -7.97 4.94 4.23
C PRO A 463 -8.55 3.72 4.97
N LEU A 464 -8.91 3.87 6.25
CA LEU A 464 -9.52 2.79 7.04
C LEU A 464 -10.87 2.30 6.50
N GLU A 465 -11.55 3.12 5.68
CA GLU A 465 -12.79 2.79 4.98
C GLU A 465 -12.57 2.11 3.62
N SER A 466 -11.32 2.00 3.15
CA SER A 466 -11.00 1.18 1.98
C SER A 466 -11.45 -0.25 2.25
N ALA A 467 -12.10 -0.90 1.27
CA ALA A 467 -12.80 -2.14 1.57
C ALA A 467 -12.85 -3.13 0.40
N LEU A 468 -12.86 -4.40 0.75
CA LEU A 468 -13.32 -5.50 -0.10
C LEU A 468 -14.85 -5.55 -0.03
N GLN A 469 -15.52 -5.54 -1.18
CA GLN A 469 -16.98 -5.56 -1.26
C GLN A 469 -17.48 -7.00 -1.30
N LEU A 470 -18.40 -7.31 -0.40
CA LEU A 470 -19.04 -8.62 -0.29
C LEU A 470 -20.51 -8.56 -0.73
N ALA A 471 -21.17 -9.71 -0.69
CA ALA A 471 -22.61 -9.82 -0.90
C ALA A 471 -23.38 -8.91 0.06
N ASN A 472 -24.62 -8.53 -0.33
CA ASN A 472 -25.52 -7.72 0.50
C ASN A 472 -25.00 -6.34 0.90
N GLN A 473 -24.09 -5.74 0.12
CA GLN A 473 -23.41 -4.46 0.44
C GLN A 473 -22.55 -4.54 1.72
N GLU A 474 -22.24 -5.74 2.17
CA GLU A 474 -21.30 -5.95 3.25
C GLU A 474 -19.86 -5.73 2.78
N THR A 475 -18.96 -5.43 3.69
CA THR A 475 -17.56 -5.14 3.38
C THR A 475 -16.61 -5.75 4.40
N ILE A 476 -15.38 -5.98 4.00
CA ILE A 476 -14.24 -6.14 4.90
C ILE A 476 -13.39 -4.90 4.73
N THR A 477 -13.36 -4.04 5.75
CA THR A 477 -12.64 -2.77 5.70
C THR A 477 -11.17 -2.94 6.09
N LEU A 478 -10.33 -2.00 5.66
CA LEU A 478 -8.94 -1.93 6.11
C LEU A 478 -8.86 -1.84 7.64
N GLY A 479 -9.72 -1.02 8.28
CA GLY A 479 -9.77 -0.92 9.73
C GLY A 479 -10.01 -2.26 10.43
N GLN A 480 -10.81 -3.16 9.84
CA GLN A 480 -10.98 -4.52 10.35
C GLN A 480 -9.71 -5.36 10.19
N LEU A 481 -9.06 -5.32 9.02
CA LEU A 481 -7.82 -6.06 8.77
C LEU A 481 -6.67 -5.61 9.69
N LEU A 482 -6.66 -4.34 10.07
CA LEU A 482 -5.69 -3.77 11.00
C LEU A 482 -6.00 -4.12 12.48
N SER A 483 -7.18 -4.68 12.77
CA SER A 483 -7.58 -5.02 14.14
C SER A 483 -7.07 -6.41 14.55
N PRO A 484 -6.81 -6.63 15.86
CA PRO A 484 -6.41 -7.94 16.38
C PRO A 484 -7.43 -9.07 16.14
N ALA A 485 -8.71 -8.73 15.94
CA ALA A 485 -9.78 -9.71 15.67
C ALA A 485 -9.61 -10.42 14.32
N TRP A 486 -8.94 -9.78 13.37
CA TRP A 486 -8.69 -10.33 12.03
C TRP A 486 -7.29 -10.93 11.88
N ARG A 487 -6.62 -11.21 12.98
CA ARG A 487 -5.29 -11.85 12.93
C ARG A 487 -5.36 -13.30 12.47
N MET A 488 -4.81 -13.57 11.30
CA MET A 488 -4.73 -14.87 10.64
C MET A 488 -3.28 -15.37 10.69
N LYS A 489 -2.93 -16.14 11.72
CA LYS A 489 -1.53 -16.53 12.01
C LYS A 489 -0.88 -17.38 10.93
N GLU A 490 -1.69 -18.16 10.23
CA GLU A 490 -1.23 -19.17 9.27
C GLU A 490 -1.44 -18.73 7.80
N LEU A 491 -1.65 -17.41 7.60
CA LEU A 491 -1.84 -16.86 6.27
C LEU A 491 -0.48 -16.65 5.58
N GLU A 492 -0.18 -17.50 4.62
CA GLU A 492 1.08 -17.46 3.86
C GLU A 492 1.02 -16.45 2.72
N GLU A 493 -0.08 -16.47 1.95
CA GLU A 493 -0.20 -15.64 0.76
C GLU A 493 -1.63 -15.14 0.58
N VAL A 494 -1.75 -13.89 0.14
CA VAL A 494 -3.01 -13.30 -0.30
C VAL A 494 -2.84 -12.76 -1.70
N PHE A 495 -3.68 -13.22 -2.62
CA PHE A 495 -3.79 -12.69 -3.96
C PHE A 495 -5.09 -11.89 -4.09
N LEU A 496 -4.97 -10.59 -4.28
CA LEU A 496 -6.10 -9.66 -4.43
C LEU A 496 -6.30 -9.34 -5.92
N SER A 497 -7.09 -10.15 -6.59
CA SER A 497 -7.59 -9.90 -7.95
C SER A 497 -8.78 -8.92 -7.88
N CYS A 498 -8.57 -7.79 -7.22
CA CYS A 498 -9.55 -6.76 -6.94
C CYS A 498 -8.95 -5.39 -7.28
N CYS A 499 -9.78 -4.45 -7.72
CA CYS A 499 -9.32 -3.11 -8.09
C CYS A 499 -8.76 -2.33 -6.90
N GLU A 500 -7.71 -1.52 -7.15
CA GLU A 500 -7.20 -0.50 -6.22
C GLU A 500 -6.78 -1.00 -4.83
N THR A 501 -6.45 -2.28 -4.68
CA THR A 501 -6.13 -2.85 -3.36
C THR A 501 -4.80 -2.37 -2.77
N ASN A 502 -3.98 -1.68 -3.57
CA ASN A 502 -2.77 -0.99 -3.12
C ASN A 502 -2.76 0.50 -3.46
N LEU A 503 -3.91 1.07 -3.80
CA LEU A 503 -4.03 2.51 -4.05
C LEU A 503 -4.20 3.26 -2.73
N THR A 504 -3.43 4.32 -2.54
CA THR A 504 -3.52 5.24 -1.40
C THR A 504 -3.16 6.65 -1.85
N ASN A 505 -3.49 7.65 -1.04
CA ASN A 505 -2.95 9.01 -1.17
C ASN A 505 -1.85 9.17 -0.12
N PRO A 506 -0.57 8.98 -0.49
CA PRO A 506 0.52 9.03 0.47
C PRO A 506 0.60 10.40 1.12
N ASN A 507 0.71 10.41 2.43
CA ASN A 507 0.99 11.62 3.20
C ASN A 507 2.50 11.82 3.37
N THR A 508 2.89 12.95 3.94
CA THR A 508 4.29 13.28 4.19
C THR A 508 4.98 12.37 5.22
N ASN A 509 4.22 11.58 5.98
CA ASN A 509 4.76 10.61 6.93
C ASN A 509 5.09 9.26 6.28
N ASP A 510 4.82 9.13 4.99
CA ASP A 510 5.05 7.90 4.22
C ASP A 510 4.37 6.65 4.84
N ASP A 511 3.20 6.84 5.44
CA ASP A 511 2.37 5.74 5.96
C ASP A 511 1.47 5.19 4.84
N ILE A 512 1.74 3.96 4.46
CA ILE A 512 1.04 3.27 3.36
C ILE A 512 -0.02 2.34 3.93
N LEU A 513 -1.23 2.88 4.08
CA LEU A 513 -2.40 2.16 4.57
C LEU A 513 -3.29 1.76 3.38
N THR A 514 -3.18 0.51 2.97
CA THR A 514 -3.91 -0.10 1.84
C THR A 514 -4.48 -1.45 2.25
N ILE A 515 -5.42 -1.99 1.48
CA ILE A 515 -5.94 -3.34 1.72
C ILE A 515 -4.80 -4.37 1.70
N GLY A 516 -3.83 -4.21 0.77
CA GLY A 516 -2.64 -5.07 0.70
C GLY A 516 -1.83 -5.04 2.00
N THR A 517 -1.49 -3.85 2.51
CA THR A 517 -0.75 -3.73 3.78
C THR A 517 -1.60 -4.13 5.00
N GLY A 518 -2.93 -4.02 4.91
CA GLY A 518 -3.88 -4.56 5.89
C GLY A 518 -3.74 -6.07 6.05
N PHE A 519 -3.62 -6.81 4.95
CA PHE A 519 -3.38 -8.26 5.01
C PHE A 519 -1.99 -8.62 5.55
N LEU A 520 -0.96 -7.83 5.25
CA LEU A 520 0.35 -7.99 5.93
C LEU A 520 0.21 -7.82 7.44
N CYS A 521 -0.55 -6.82 7.89
CA CYS A 521 -0.84 -6.60 9.31
C CYS A 521 -1.68 -7.75 9.89
N ALA A 522 -2.68 -8.25 9.15
CA ALA A 522 -3.51 -9.37 9.55
C ALA A 522 -2.75 -10.72 9.63
N GLY A 523 -1.54 -10.83 9.07
CA GLY A 523 -0.71 -12.01 9.22
C GLY A 523 -0.07 -12.57 7.97
N ALA A 524 -0.46 -12.12 6.80
CA ALA A 524 0.10 -12.62 5.55
C ALA A 524 1.62 -12.41 5.49
N ARG A 525 2.35 -13.43 4.98
CA ARG A 525 3.79 -13.32 4.71
C ARG A 525 4.06 -12.66 3.37
N GLY A 526 3.13 -12.80 2.41
CA GLY A 526 3.18 -12.13 1.12
C GLY A 526 1.78 -11.76 0.63
N VAL A 527 1.70 -10.66 -0.12
CA VAL A 527 0.46 -10.15 -0.70
C VAL A 527 0.71 -9.74 -2.14
N ILE A 528 -0.15 -10.17 -3.05
CA ILE A 528 -0.24 -9.63 -4.41
C ILE A 528 -1.45 -8.71 -4.44
N SER A 529 -1.26 -7.47 -4.88
CA SER A 529 -2.27 -6.42 -4.86
C SER A 529 -2.18 -5.53 -6.10
N THR A 530 -3.19 -4.68 -6.35
CA THR A 530 -3.29 -3.87 -7.56
C THR A 530 -3.13 -2.38 -7.27
N LEU A 531 -2.41 -1.68 -8.14
CA LEU A 531 -2.16 -0.24 -8.07
C LEU A 531 -3.33 0.61 -8.62
N TRP A 532 -4.16 0.04 -9.51
CA TRP A 532 -5.30 0.71 -10.14
C TRP A 532 -6.42 -0.26 -10.48
N SER A 533 -7.49 0.24 -11.06
CA SER A 533 -8.60 -0.56 -11.59
C SER A 533 -8.15 -1.34 -12.83
N VAL A 534 -8.18 -2.65 -12.75
CA VAL A 534 -7.64 -3.57 -13.76
C VAL A 534 -8.69 -4.03 -14.77
N ASN A 535 -8.24 -4.40 -15.97
CA ASN A 535 -9.10 -4.94 -17.02
C ASN A 535 -9.45 -6.41 -16.73
N ALA A 536 -10.73 -6.76 -16.80
CA ALA A 536 -11.24 -8.08 -16.41
C ALA A 536 -10.62 -9.26 -17.20
N PHE A 537 -10.44 -9.13 -18.53
CA PHE A 537 -9.83 -10.18 -19.35
C PHE A 537 -8.34 -10.33 -19.05
N ALA A 538 -7.61 -9.22 -19.03
CA ALA A 538 -6.18 -9.20 -18.73
C ALA A 538 -5.91 -9.77 -17.34
N THR A 539 -6.76 -9.42 -16.37
CA THR A 539 -6.66 -9.89 -14.99
C THR A 539 -6.87 -11.40 -14.88
N ALA A 540 -7.92 -11.92 -15.51
CA ALA A 540 -8.20 -13.37 -15.48
C ALA A 540 -7.02 -14.17 -16.07
N LEU A 541 -6.49 -13.75 -17.21
CA LEU A 541 -5.33 -14.40 -17.82
C LEU A 541 -4.07 -14.27 -16.94
N PHE A 542 -3.82 -13.08 -16.39
CA PHE A 542 -2.68 -12.87 -15.49
C PHE A 542 -2.73 -13.82 -14.29
N CYS A 543 -3.88 -13.93 -13.63
CA CYS A 543 -4.07 -14.79 -12.48
C CYS A 543 -3.87 -16.27 -12.84
N ILE A 544 -4.43 -16.74 -13.96
CA ILE A 544 -4.24 -18.08 -14.46
C ILE A 544 -2.75 -18.36 -14.69
N PHE A 545 -2.05 -17.47 -15.40
CA PHE A 545 -0.60 -17.61 -15.67
C PHE A 545 0.22 -17.63 -14.38
N TYR A 546 -0.12 -16.77 -13.40
CA TYR A 546 0.55 -16.75 -12.11
C TYR A 546 0.41 -18.10 -11.38
N TYR A 547 -0.81 -18.67 -11.31
CA TYR A 547 -1.02 -19.93 -10.59
C TYR A 547 -0.42 -21.13 -11.33
N GLU A 548 -0.40 -21.14 -12.67
CA GLU A 548 0.32 -22.15 -13.47
C GLU A 548 1.83 -22.13 -13.15
N GLU A 549 2.45 -20.95 -13.07
CA GLU A 549 3.86 -20.80 -12.71
C GLU A 549 4.13 -21.21 -11.26
N ARG A 550 3.27 -20.85 -10.33
CA ARG A 550 3.37 -21.24 -8.92
C ARG A 550 3.32 -22.76 -8.77
N LYS A 551 2.37 -23.44 -9.40
CA LYS A 551 2.20 -24.91 -9.33
C LYS A 551 3.33 -25.64 -10.05
N GLY A 552 3.78 -25.16 -11.19
CA GLY A 552 4.94 -25.71 -11.91
C GLY A 552 6.23 -25.68 -11.11
N ASN A 553 6.38 -24.71 -10.20
CA ASN A 553 7.55 -24.53 -9.33
C ASN A 553 7.45 -25.23 -7.97
N GLU A 554 6.29 -25.74 -7.57
CA GLU A 554 6.08 -26.45 -6.28
C GLU A 554 6.98 -27.69 -6.10
N ALA A 555 7.44 -28.30 -7.20
CA ALA A 555 8.45 -29.38 -7.17
C ALA A 555 9.83 -28.91 -6.66
N LYS A 556 10.10 -27.59 -6.64
CA LYS A 556 11.27 -26.96 -6.05
C LYS A 556 10.79 -26.22 -4.80
N LYS A 557 10.86 -26.85 -3.62
CA LYS A 557 10.56 -26.30 -2.29
C LYS A 557 10.37 -24.77 -2.25
N GLY A 558 9.10 -24.30 -2.23
CA GLY A 558 8.73 -22.91 -2.12
C GLY A 558 8.82 -22.16 -3.47
N GLY A 559 7.74 -22.18 -4.25
CA GLY A 559 7.67 -21.40 -5.50
C GLY A 559 7.87 -19.91 -5.22
N ASP A 560 8.83 -19.32 -5.94
CA ASP A 560 9.21 -17.91 -5.84
C ASP A 560 8.10 -17.02 -6.42
N ARG A 561 7.43 -16.24 -5.56
CA ARG A 561 6.34 -15.30 -5.95
C ARG A 561 6.81 -14.25 -6.95
N PRO A 562 7.96 -13.59 -6.76
CA PRO A 562 8.47 -12.62 -7.73
C PRO A 562 8.70 -13.21 -9.12
N THR A 563 9.21 -14.44 -9.21
CA THR A 563 9.38 -15.14 -10.48
C THR A 563 8.03 -15.44 -11.14
N ALA A 564 7.05 -15.91 -10.39
CA ALA A 564 5.71 -16.19 -10.92
C ALA A 564 5.01 -14.91 -11.43
N ILE A 565 5.14 -13.79 -10.71
CA ILE A 565 4.62 -12.49 -11.16
C ILE A 565 5.33 -12.04 -12.42
N TYR A 566 6.66 -12.08 -12.46
CA TYR A 566 7.43 -11.71 -13.64
C TYR A 566 7.01 -12.52 -14.87
N ASN A 567 6.93 -13.85 -14.74
CA ASN A 567 6.54 -14.73 -15.83
C ASN A 567 5.11 -14.47 -16.29
N ALA A 568 4.17 -14.24 -15.36
CA ALA A 568 2.79 -13.89 -15.69
C ALA A 568 2.71 -12.53 -16.41
N GLN A 569 3.43 -11.51 -15.92
CA GLN A 569 3.52 -10.19 -16.56
C GLN A 569 4.10 -10.29 -17.98
N LYS A 570 5.17 -11.04 -18.14
CA LYS A 570 5.81 -11.23 -19.44
C LYS A 570 4.92 -11.99 -20.41
N ARG A 571 4.32 -13.10 -19.96
CA ARG A 571 3.41 -13.91 -20.77
C ARG A 571 2.17 -13.12 -21.20
N LEU A 572 1.60 -12.30 -20.30
CA LEU A 572 0.46 -11.44 -20.64
C LEU A 572 0.85 -10.34 -21.64
N ARG A 573 1.98 -9.69 -21.46
CA ARG A 573 2.52 -8.66 -22.36
C ARG A 573 2.78 -9.20 -23.78
N GLU A 574 3.24 -10.43 -23.87
CA GLU A 574 3.59 -11.10 -25.13
C GLU A 574 2.43 -11.98 -25.67
N PHE A 575 1.29 -11.99 -24.98
CA PHE A 575 0.11 -12.76 -25.36
C PHE A 575 -0.45 -12.30 -26.71
N LYS A 576 -0.64 -13.26 -27.63
CA LYS A 576 -1.15 -12.96 -28.96
C LYS A 576 -2.67 -13.03 -28.97
N GLY A 577 -3.33 -12.03 -29.56
CA GLY A 577 -4.78 -12.05 -29.68
C GLY A 577 -5.31 -13.30 -30.36
N ALA A 578 -4.59 -13.83 -31.34
CA ALA A 578 -4.93 -15.09 -32.00
C ALA A 578 -5.09 -16.29 -31.05
N GLU A 579 -4.49 -16.26 -29.85
CA GLU A 579 -4.66 -17.31 -28.84
C GLU A 579 -6.05 -17.29 -28.18
N LEU A 580 -6.82 -16.22 -28.41
CA LEU A 580 -8.24 -16.13 -28.02
C LEU A 580 -9.20 -16.62 -29.13
N GLY A 581 -8.65 -17.13 -30.25
CA GLY A 581 -9.47 -17.66 -31.32
C GLY A 581 -10.33 -18.85 -30.90
N ILE A 582 -11.47 -19.01 -31.55
CA ILE A 582 -12.46 -20.07 -31.27
C ILE A 582 -11.93 -21.49 -31.50
N ASP A 583 -10.80 -21.63 -32.13
CA ASP A 583 -10.06 -22.88 -32.38
C ASP A 583 -8.89 -23.09 -31.44
N GLN A 584 -8.63 -22.15 -30.53
CA GLN A 584 -7.53 -22.19 -29.58
C GLN A 584 -8.03 -22.58 -28.17
N PRO A 585 -7.24 -23.33 -27.39
CA PRO A 585 -7.68 -23.81 -26.07
C PRO A 585 -8.15 -22.70 -25.11
N THR A 586 -7.46 -21.56 -25.08
CA THR A 586 -7.83 -20.41 -24.24
C THR A 586 -9.12 -19.77 -24.69
N GLY A 587 -9.28 -19.54 -26.01
CA GLY A 587 -10.50 -18.99 -26.60
C GLY A 587 -11.71 -19.90 -26.36
N ILE A 588 -11.55 -21.21 -26.62
CA ILE A 588 -12.60 -22.23 -26.38
C ILE A 588 -13.03 -22.20 -24.91
N ALA A 589 -12.07 -22.22 -23.95
CA ALA A 589 -12.38 -22.24 -22.54
C ALA A 589 -13.15 -20.99 -22.08
N ILE A 590 -12.78 -19.82 -22.57
CA ILE A 590 -13.47 -18.55 -22.26
C ILE A 590 -14.87 -18.55 -22.89
N GLU A 591 -14.98 -18.90 -24.16
CA GLU A 591 -16.26 -18.90 -24.89
C GLU A 591 -17.24 -19.88 -24.30
N ASP A 592 -16.82 -21.11 -23.99
CA ASP A 592 -17.66 -22.13 -23.37
C ASP A 592 -18.16 -21.68 -22.00
N TYR A 593 -17.26 -21.09 -21.19
CA TYR A 593 -17.66 -20.55 -19.89
C TYR A 593 -18.71 -19.43 -20.02
N LEU A 594 -18.48 -18.45 -20.90
CA LEU A 594 -19.39 -17.34 -21.12
C LEU A 594 -20.76 -17.81 -21.66
N LYS A 595 -20.79 -18.79 -22.57
CA LYS A 595 -22.04 -19.42 -23.06
C LYS A 595 -22.80 -20.11 -21.93
N GLN A 596 -22.12 -20.87 -21.07
CA GLN A 596 -22.74 -21.50 -19.90
C GLN A 596 -23.34 -20.47 -18.94
N GLN A 597 -22.65 -19.34 -18.71
CA GLN A 597 -23.19 -18.26 -17.88
C GLN A 597 -24.43 -17.61 -18.51
N LEU A 598 -24.43 -17.42 -19.83
CA LEU A 598 -25.59 -16.88 -20.57
C LEU A 598 -26.79 -17.82 -20.47
N GLU A 599 -26.60 -19.14 -20.69
CA GLU A 599 -27.66 -20.13 -20.54
C GLU A 599 -28.23 -20.19 -19.11
N ALA A 600 -27.36 -20.12 -18.10
CA ALA A 600 -27.76 -20.07 -16.69
C ALA A 600 -28.58 -18.83 -16.38
N LEU A 601 -28.15 -17.64 -16.90
CA LEU A 601 -28.84 -16.37 -16.73
C LEU A 601 -30.24 -16.40 -17.39
N VAL A 602 -30.34 -16.90 -18.62
CA VAL A 602 -31.62 -17.05 -19.34
C VAL A 602 -32.60 -17.96 -18.58
N LYS A 603 -32.10 -19.05 -17.97
CA LYS A 603 -32.94 -19.94 -17.16
C LYS A 603 -33.38 -19.32 -15.83
N LYS A 604 -32.51 -18.55 -15.17
CA LYS A 604 -32.75 -17.97 -13.83
C LYS A 604 -33.62 -16.72 -13.88
N SER A 605 -33.39 -15.87 -14.88
CA SER A 605 -33.99 -14.54 -15.01
C SER A 605 -34.27 -14.23 -16.48
N PRO A 606 -35.26 -14.87 -17.10
CA PRO A 606 -35.57 -14.68 -18.53
C PRO A 606 -36.00 -13.25 -18.87
N GLU A 607 -36.45 -12.47 -17.87
CA GLU A 607 -36.87 -11.08 -18.01
C GLU A 607 -35.66 -10.09 -18.00
N ASN A 608 -34.49 -10.51 -17.51
CA ASN A 608 -33.30 -9.66 -17.40
C ASN A 608 -32.53 -9.59 -18.75
N LYS A 609 -33.19 -9.02 -19.75
CA LYS A 609 -32.62 -8.86 -21.10
C LYS A 609 -31.33 -8.06 -21.12
N LYS A 610 -31.23 -7.02 -20.28
CA LYS A 610 -30.04 -6.17 -20.23
C LYS A 610 -28.75 -6.93 -19.92
N GLU A 611 -28.76 -7.79 -18.91
CA GLU A 611 -27.58 -8.61 -18.59
C GLU A 611 -27.32 -9.68 -19.66
N GLN A 612 -28.38 -10.26 -20.24
CA GLN A 612 -28.26 -11.23 -21.33
C GLN A 612 -27.61 -10.57 -22.55
N ASP A 613 -28.05 -9.37 -22.94
CA ASP A 613 -27.49 -8.60 -24.07
C ASP A 613 -26.02 -8.22 -23.80
N GLN A 614 -25.70 -7.77 -22.59
CA GLN A 614 -24.31 -7.45 -22.20
C GLN A 614 -23.39 -8.67 -22.28
N LEU A 615 -23.84 -9.83 -21.85
CA LEU A 615 -23.06 -11.07 -21.90
C LEU A 615 -22.91 -11.57 -23.34
N SER A 616 -23.95 -11.47 -24.16
CA SER A 616 -23.90 -11.77 -25.60
C SER A 616 -22.91 -10.84 -26.32
N GLU A 617 -22.96 -9.54 -26.04
CA GLU A 617 -22.03 -8.56 -26.59
C GLU A 617 -20.57 -8.84 -26.17
N LEU A 618 -20.34 -9.28 -24.95
CA LEU A 618 -19.02 -9.69 -24.45
C LEU A 618 -18.47 -10.87 -25.27
N ILE A 619 -19.32 -11.86 -25.57
CA ILE A 619 -18.94 -13.03 -26.36
C ILE A 619 -18.64 -12.63 -27.81
N GLU A 620 -19.54 -11.90 -28.44
CA GLU A 620 -19.48 -11.63 -29.89
C GLU A 620 -18.49 -10.54 -30.26
N ASN A 621 -18.45 -9.43 -29.52
CA ASN A 621 -17.72 -8.24 -29.89
C ASN A 621 -16.37 -8.12 -29.15
N SER A 622 -16.35 -8.28 -27.82
CA SER A 622 -15.14 -8.02 -27.04
C SER A 622 -14.07 -9.08 -27.31
N LEU A 623 -14.45 -10.36 -27.36
CA LEU A 623 -13.50 -11.45 -27.63
C LEU A 623 -12.97 -11.35 -29.06
N SER A 624 -13.83 -11.07 -30.05
CA SER A 624 -13.45 -10.87 -31.45
C SER A 624 -12.51 -9.68 -31.63
N ALA A 625 -12.78 -8.56 -30.95
CA ALA A 625 -11.92 -7.38 -31.00
C ALA A 625 -10.52 -7.64 -30.42
N LEU A 626 -10.41 -8.41 -29.35
CA LEU A 626 -9.13 -8.81 -28.76
C LEU A 626 -8.37 -9.79 -29.68
N THR A 627 -9.08 -10.76 -30.29
CA THR A 627 -8.52 -11.76 -31.20
C THR A 627 -7.87 -11.11 -32.43
N SER A 628 -8.42 -10.00 -32.92
CA SER A 628 -7.91 -9.29 -34.09
C SER A 628 -6.62 -8.50 -33.85
N GLN A 629 -6.25 -8.27 -32.60
CA GLN A 629 -5.06 -7.50 -32.22
C GLN A 629 -3.84 -8.43 -32.11
N PRO A 630 -2.65 -8.03 -32.62
CA PRO A 630 -1.43 -8.85 -32.48
C PRO A 630 -1.06 -9.13 -31.02
N PHE A 631 -1.07 -8.10 -30.17
CA PHE A 631 -0.74 -8.16 -28.74
C PHE A 631 -1.70 -7.27 -27.95
N PRO A 632 -2.90 -7.75 -27.62
CA PRO A 632 -3.96 -6.92 -27.02
C PRO A 632 -3.60 -6.37 -25.63
N PHE A 633 -2.67 -7.00 -24.93
CA PHE A 633 -2.29 -6.64 -23.57
C PHE A 633 -0.84 -6.12 -23.46
N ALA A 634 -0.23 -5.65 -24.56
CA ALA A 634 1.15 -5.18 -24.56
C ALA A 634 1.37 -3.89 -23.74
N SER A 635 0.36 -3.02 -23.64
CA SER A 635 0.46 -1.80 -22.83
C SER A 635 0.69 -2.11 -21.35
N PRO A 636 1.57 -1.37 -20.66
CA PRO A 636 1.80 -1.50 -19.22
C PRO A 636 0.54 -1.46 -18.36
N PHE A 637 -0.50 -0.76 -18.81
CA PHE A 637 -1.79 -0.70 -18.13
C PHE A 637 -2.37 -2.09 -17.79
N TYR A 638 -2.20 -3.08 -18.68
CA TYR A 638 -2.82 -4.40 -18.52
C TYR A 638 -2.03 -5.34 -17.61
N TRP A 639 -0.70 -5.24 -17.58
CA TRP A 639 0.16 -6.25 -16.93
C TRP A 639 0.92 -5.74 -15.71
N SER A 640 1.20 -4.44 -15.61
CA SER A 640 2.08 -3.92 -14.57
C SER A 640 1.36 -3.42 -13.31
N GLY A 641 0.02 -3.50 -13.28
CA GLY A 641 -0.79 -3.10 -12.13
C GLY A 641 -0.64 -4.00 -10.91
N PHE A 642 -0.23 -5.25 -11.09
CA PHE A 642 0.00 -6.17 -9.98
C PHE A 642 1.39 -6.03 -9.40
N ILE A 643 1.47 -5.94 -8.07
CA ILE A 643 2.72 -5.87 -7.32
C ILE A 643 2.79 -6.96 -6.25
N ALA A 644 4.01 -7.47 -6.00
CA ALA A 644 4.29 -8.37 -4.88
C ALA A 644 4.79 -7.58 -3.68
N GLN A 645 4.20 -7.85 -2.52
CA GLN A 645 4.58 -7.29 -1.23
C GLN A 645 4.94 -8.42 -0.25
N GLY A 646 5.87 -8.17 0.68
CA GLY A 646 6.28 -9.16 1.68
C GLY A 646 7.41 -10.08 1.20
N LEU A 647 7.32 -11.36 1.56
CA LEU A 647 8.33 -12.37 1.22
C LEU A 647 8.19 -12.90 -0.22
N ALA A 648 9.29 -13.52 -0.67
CA ALA A 648 9.35 -14.22 -1.96
C ALA A 648 8.58 -15.55 -1.93
#